data_dc5b990586d2b6e69ed46857361cd66b
#
_entry.id   dc5b990586d2b6e69ed46857361cd66b
#
_cell.length_a   1.000
_cell.length_b   1.000
_cell.length_c   1.000
_cell.angle_alpha   90.00
_cell.angle_beta   90.00
_cell.angle_gamma   90.00
#
_symmetry.space_group_name_H-M   'P 1'
#
loop_
_entity.id
_entity.type
_entity.pdbx_description
1 polymer ?
#
loop_
_entity_poly.entity_id
_entity_poly.type
_entity_poly.pdbx_seq_one_letter_code
_entity_poly.pdbx_strand_id
1 'polypeptide(L)'
;MAINAGAGSGKTRVLTYRTMYLIEHGVDPKNILLLTFTNKAADEMKQRICSLVPFGDNVTASTFHSFCVSILRRYGGLIGVKHFTVLAPGDASDVIKMIRAKDEKEKYPKGFPSSSIVATILSTAVNTKKTVEETIDKNYKRYDKYSETIQELIEKYNEYRRKNNTLNYDDLLTRTLELFDTHPRVVKKLAKEYKYIMVDEYQDSNILQELLLFHFAKYHNNIAIVGDAVQSLYGFRGADIRNILDFSKQFDSCKTVYLSRNYRSTQGIIDFTNKVTEKSHETQPHSLVAENEDLTMPTVVMVEDRQMEAEWIVEQIKHELKYGTAPEDICVLSRTSTPLGFVEGLLNKEKIPYIKYGGRKFFEMNHIKDIMSFLRISVNSNDEIAWFRCALQVAGVGDSSAQRIATLCKKDGIDGMIDYQFSKRTFHDGLVELHDFMKKTLPSLSTADIHPLIERYCEIQKKSIENGNYKKEETRQQKLKVLQLYKEDFQVLEEIAKMYPTIPEFLDSTIDNTVTTENPEDCVVLSTVHSSKGLEFESVFIMDCIDEVFPTTTVDEIGTPTDESELRCFYVACTRAKSSLYILCPKKKIKNTLKYTYTESSDLSHFMPEDSFYDVLDLTCKRSEDDDVYQDDDDPFGDMSLM
;
A
#
# COMPACT_ATOMS: atom_id res chain seq x y z
N MET A 1 -11.87 20.37 -16.49
CA MET A 1 -12.87 19.33 -16.76
C MET A 1 -12.85 18.34 -15.63
N ALA A 2 -13.99 17.95 -15.09
CA ALA A 2 -14.12 16.85 -14.14
C ALA A 2 -14.88 15.69 -14.82
N ILE A 3 -14.36 14.47 -14.71
CA ILE A 3 -14.98 13.26 -15.25
C ILE A 3 -15.29 12.35 -14.06
N ASN A 4 -16.56 12.28 -13.70
CA ASN A 4 -17.06 11.37 -12.67
C ASN A 4 -17.36 10.03 -13.33
N ALA A 5 -16.63 9.01 -12.95
CA ALA A 5 -16.61 7.74 -13.66
C ALA A 5 -16.66 6.58 -12.65
N GLY A 6 -17.76 5.86 -12.59
CA GLY A 6 -17.93 4.73 -11.68
C GLY A 6 -16.92 3.60 -11.90
N ALA A 7 -16.99 2.57 -11.05
CA ALA A 7 -16.18 1.35 -11.22
C ALA A 7 -16.43 0.77 -12.63
N GLY A 8 -15.39 0.25 -13.29
CA GLY A 8 -15.52 -0.43 -14.59
C GLY A 8 -15.97 0.45 -15.77
N SER A 9 -16.12 1.77 -15.60
CA SER A 9 -16.60 2.68 -16.66
C SER A 9 -15.50 3.16 -17.64
N GLY A 10 -14.26 2.70 -17.47
CA GLY A 10 -13.15 3.04 -18.36
C GLY A 10 -12.42 4.34 -18.03
N LYS A 11 -12.31 4.74 -16.75
CA LYS A 11 -11.56 5.92 -16.27
C LYS A 11 -10.24 6.14 -16.99
N THR A 12 -9.32 5.21 -16.86
CA THR A 12 -7.99 5.28 -17.48
C THR A 12 -8.05 5.32 -19.01
N ARG A 13 -9.01 4.60 -19.61
CA ARG A 13 -9.23 4.59 -21.06
C ARG A 13 -9.59 5.99 -21.59
N VAL A 14 -10.43 6.72 -20.88
CA VAL A 14 -10.82 8.09 -21.29
C VAL A 14 -9.59 9.00 -21.30
N LEU A 15 -8.70 8.92 -20.33
CA LEU A 15 -7.48 9.75 -20.29
C LEU A 15 -6.51 9.38 -21.42
N THR A 16 -6.32 8.10 -21.71
CA THR A 16 -5.45 7.66 -22.82
C THR A 16 -6.00 8.09 -24.17
N TYR A 17 -7.30 7.95 -24.42
CA TYR A 17 -7.94 8.41 -25.66
C TYR A 17 -7.96 9.94 -25.76
N ARG A 18 -8.14 10.66 -24.65
CA ARG A 18 -8.01 12.12 -24.64
C ARG A 18 -6.59 12.56 -25.00
N THR A 19 -5.60 11.84 -24.52
CA THR A 19 -4.18 12.08 -24.87
C THR A 19 -3.95 11.88 -26.37
N MET A 20 -4.42 10.76 -26.91
CA MET A 20 -4.41 10.46 -28.34
C MET A 20 -5.06 11.60 -29.15
N TYR A 21 -6.28 11.99 -28.77
CA TYR A 21 -7.02 13.07 -29.42
C TYR A 21 -6.22 14.40 -29.44
N LEU A 22 -5.59 14.77 -28.34
CA LEU A 22 -4.77 15.98 -28.25
C LEU A 22 -3.57 15.92 -29.22
N ILE A 23 -2.88 14.77 -29.27
CA ILE A 23 -1.72 14.57 -30.15
C ILE A 23 -2.12 14.65 -31.62
N GLU A 24 -3.22 13.97 -32.00
CA GLU A 24 -3.77 14.01 -33.38
C GLU A 24 -4.20 15.41 -33.81
N HIS A 25 -4.57 16.28 -32.84
CA HIS A 25 -4.92 17.68 -33.09
C HIS A 25 -3.70 18.65 -32.95
N GLY A 26 -2.49 18.09 -33.02
CA GLY A 26 -1.25 18.87 -33.10
C GLY A 26 -0.65 19.32 -31.77
N VAL A 27 -1.08 18.77 -30.65
CA VAL A 27 -0.40 18.99 -29.37
C VAL A 27 0.87 18.16 -29.32
N ASP A 28 2.01 18.81 -29.05
CA ASP A 28 3.27 18.10 -28.81
C ASP A 28 3.12 17.16 -27.60
N PRO A 29 3.41 15.85 -27.73
CA PRO A 29 3.33 14.90 -26.63
C PRO A 29 4.08 15.35 -25.36
N LYS A 30 5.20 16.06 -25.50
CA LYS A 30 5.98 16.61 -24.38
C LYS A 30 5.20 17.66 -23.55
N ASN A 31 4.14 18.22 -24.12
CA ASN A 31 3.31 19.20 -23.41
C ASN A 31 2.17 18.55 -22.59
N ILE A 32 2.11 17.21 -22.54
CA ILE A 32 1.07 16.48 -21.83
C ILE A 32 1.69 15.81 -20.59
N LEU A 33 1.06 16.05 -19.45
CA LEU A 33 1.39 15.45 -18.15
C LEU A 33 0.19 14.62 -17.67
N LEU A 34 0.44 13.34 -17.43
CA LEU A 34 -0.50 12.42 -16.80
C LEU A 34 -0.01 12.11 -15.39
N LEU A 35 -0.85 12.35 -14.40
CA LEU A 35 -0.57 12.04 -13.00
C LEU A 35 -1.53 10.95 -12.52
N THR A 36 -0.98 9.99 -11.80
CA THR A 36 -1.75 8.87 -11.23
C THR A 36 -1.25 8.54 -9.83
N PHE A 37 -1.92 7.60 -9.17
CA PHE A 37 -1.60 7.23 -7.80
C PHE A 37 -0.45 6.21 -7.68
N THR A 38 -0.28 5.32 -8.69
CA THR A 38 0.74 4.25 -8.66
C THR A 38 1.62 4.27 -9.91
N ASN A 39 2.87 3.85 -9.78
CA ASN A 39 3.78 3.74 -10.94
C ASN A 39 3.27 2.71 -11.94
N LYS A 40 2.75 1.57 -11.48
CA LYS A 40 2.14 0.58 -12.37
C LYS A 40 1.06 1.21 -13.27
N ALA A 41 0.17 2.03 -12.70
CA ALA A 41 -0.84 2.73 -13.50
C ALA A 41 -0.22 3.75 -14.48
N ALA A 42 0.85 4.46 -14.07
CA ALA A 42 1.57 5.36 -14.96
C ALA A 42 2.21 4.62 -16.14
N ASP A 43 2.86 3.48 -15.88
CA ASP A 43 3.47 2.64 -16.90
C ASP A 43 2.43 2.03 -17.85
N GLU A 44 1.32 1.52 -17.34
CA GLU A 44 0.22 1.01 -18.16
C GLU A 44 -0.38 2.11 -19.05
N MET A 45 -0.62 3.30 -18.51
CA MET A 45 -1.07 4.44 -19.32
C MET A 45 -0.09 4.74 -20.44
N LYS A 46 1.19 4.78 -20.11
CA LYS A 46 2.25 5.07 -21.08
C LYS A 46 2.30 4.01 -22.18
N GLN A 47 2.27 2.73 -21.83
CA GLN A 47 2.24 1.62 -22.78
C GLN A 47 1.02 1.71 -23.72
N ARG A 48 -0.17 1.96 -23.16
CA ARG A 48 -1.40 2.14 -23.95
C ARG A 48 -1.32 3.33 -24.90
N ILE A 49 -0.74 4.46 -24.47
CA ILE A 49 -0.56 5.63 -25.34
C ILE A 49 0.43 5.31 -26.44
N CYS A 50 1.55 4.66 -26.15
CA CYS A 50 2.54 4.24 -27.15
C CYS A 50 1.94 3.29 -28.21
N SER A 51 0.98 2.45 -27.83
CA SER A 51 0.28 1.58 -28.78
C SER A 51 -0.75 2.32 -29.65
N LEU A 52 -1.22 3.48 -29.22
CA LEU A 52 -2.27 4.24 -29.91
C LEU A 52 -1.72 5.31 -30.85
N VAL A 53 -0.59 5.96 -30.53
CA VAL A 53 -0.04 7.07 -31.27
C VAL A 53 1.48 7.03 -31.42
N PRO A 54 2.03 7.48 -32.56
CA PRO A 54 3.47 7.68 -32.73
C PRO A 54 3.98 8.70 -31.70
N PHE A 55 5.19 8.49 -31.19
CA PHE A 55 5.85 9.35 -30.20
C PHE A 55 5.11 9.46 -28.86
N GLY A 56 4.23 8.51 -28.53
CA GLY A 56 3.54 8.42 -27.24
C GLY A 56 4.51 8.30 -26.05
N ASP A 57 5.71 7.80 -26.27
CA ASP A 57 6.82 7.72 -25.33
C ASP A 57 7.28 9.10 -24.79
N ASN A 58 7.05 10.18 -25.53
CA ASN A 58 7.32 11.55 -25.12
C ASN A 58 6.30 12.15 -24.15
N VAL A 59 5.16 11.51 -23.96
CA VAL A 59 4.19 11.90 -22.93
C VAL A 59 4.78 11.63 -21.54
N THR A 60 4.66 12.59 -20.64
CA THR A 60 5.07 12.40 -19.24
C THR A 60 3.91 11.75 -18.48
N ALA A 61 4.05 10.46 -18.15
CA ALA A 61 3.17 9.76 -17.22
C ALA A 61 3.96 9.46 -15.93
N SER A 62 3.40 9.80 -14.76
CA SER A 62 4.13 9.74 -13.49
C SER A 62 3.18 9.73 -12.31
N THR A 63 3.67 9.31 -11.13
CA THR A 63 2.98 9.61 -9.87
C THR A 63 3.26 11.06 -9.44
N PHE A 64 2.42 11.61 -8.55
CA PHE A 64 2.69 12.94 -7.96
C PHE A 64 4.08 12.99 -7.28
N HIS A 65 4.45 11.96 -6.54
CA HIS A 65 5.72 11.91 -5.83
C HIS A 65 6.92 11.86 -6.80
N SER A 66 6.89 10.98 -7.79
CA SER A 66 7.94 10.87 -8.80
C SER A 66 8.07 12.16 -9.61
N PHE A 67 6.96 12.81 -9.92
CA PHE A 67 6.97 14.14 -10.56
C PHE A 67 7.64 15.18 -9.66
N CYS A 68 7.30 15.25 -8.37
CA CYS A 68 7.95 16.14 -7.42
C CYS A 68 9.45 15.87 -7.27
N VAL A 69 9.89 14.58 -7.21
CA VAL A 69 11.31 14.23 -7.22
C VAL A 69 12.02 14.83 -8.44
N SER A 70 11.44 14.68 -9.63
CA SER A 70 12.03 15.23 -10.87
C SER A 70 12.18 16.75 -10.82
N ILE A 71 11.18 17.46 -10.27
CA ILE A 71 11.19 18.92 -10.10
C ILE A 71 12.27 19.32 -9.08
N LEU A 72 12.32 18.66 -7.92
CA LEU A 72 13.29 18.98 -6.88
C LEU A 72 14.73 18.68 -7.30
N ARG A 73 14.96 17.63 -8.09
CA ARG A 73 16.28 17.38 -8.70
C ARG A 73 16.69 18.48 -9.67
N ARG A 74 15.77 19.02 -10.46
CA ARG A 74 16.05 20.11 -11.43
C ARG A 74 16.19 21.49 -10.77
N TYR A 75 15.38 21.80 -9.76
CA TYR A 75 15.23 23.16 -9.25
C TYR A 75 15.38 23.29 -7.72
N GLY A 76 15.42 22.19 -6.98
CA GLY A 76 15.48 22.18 -5.50
C GLY A 76 16.66 22.96 -4.92
N GLY A 77 17.74 23.10 -5.70
CA GLY A 77 18.86 23.96 -5.32
C GLY A 77 18.51 25.41 -5.05
N LEU A 78 17.39 25.92 -5.58
CA LEU A 78 16.88 27.28 -5.34
C LEU A 78 16.35 27.46 -3.91
N ILE A 79 15.91 26.38 -3.27
CA ILE A 79 15.41 26.34 -1.89
C ILE A 79 16.35 25.58 -0.94
N GLY A 80 17.63 25.40 -1.33
CA GLY A 80 18.63 24.71 -0.51
C GLY A 80 18.57 23.18 -0.51
N VAL A 81 17.67 22.57 -1.32
CA VAL A 81 17.53 21.12 -1.45
C VAL A 81 18.39 20.63 -2.61
N LYS A 82 19.61 20.12 -2.32
CA LYS A 82 20.55 19.57 -3.32
C LYS A 82 21.02 18.21 -2.87
N HIS A 83 21.17 17.27 -3.80
CA HIS A 83 21.71 15.93 -3.53
C HIS A 83 21.03 15.22 -2.35
N PHE A 84 19.70 15.31 -2.28
CA PHE A 84 18.92 14.72 -1.21
C PHE A 84 18.73 13.20 -1.41
N THR A 85 18.61 12.49 -0.28
CA THR A 85 18.18 11.09 -0.23
C THR A 85 16.72 11.03 0.15
N VAL A 86 15.92 10.24 -0.56
CA VAL A 86 14.53 9.98 -0.19
C VAL A 86 14.48 8.81 0.78
N LEU A 87 13.83 9.02 1.92
CA LEU A 87 13.63 7.99 2.93
C LEU A 87 12.57 6.99 2.45
N ALA A 88 12.88 5.69 2.55
CA ALA A 88 11.92 4.64 2.25
C ALA A 88 10.77 4.60 3.29
N PRO A 89 9.61 4.02 2.96
CA PRO A 89 8.54 3.77 3.92
C PRO A 89 9.08 3.04 5.17
N GLY A 90 8.79 3.59 6.35
CA GLY A 90 9.27 3.06 7.64
C GLY A 90 10.60 3.64 8.15
N ASP A 91 11.47 4.22 7.30
CA ASP A 91 12.71 4.87 7.75
C ASP A 91 12.43 6.04 8.71
N ALA A 92 11.32 6.75 8.52
CA ALA A 92 10.89 7.79 9.45
C ALA A 92 10.75 7.25 10.89
N SER A 93 10.16 6.05 11.03
CA SER A 93 10.06 5.37 12.32
C SER A 93 11.43 5.01 12.90
N ASP A 94 12.36 4.55 12.06
CA ASP A 94 13.71 4.20 12.49
C ASP A 94 14.50 5.44 12.93
N VAL A 95 14.38 6.56 12.21
CA VAL A 95 15.00 7.84 12.63
C VAL A 95 14.44 8.33 13.96
N ILE A 96 13.11 8.29 14.13
CA ILE A 96 12.47 8.67 15.39
C ILE A 96 12.94 7.75 16.52
N LYS A 97 13.09 6.45 16.27
CA LYS A 97 13.65 5.48 17.22
C LYS A 97 15.08 5.83 17.61
N MET A 98 15.92 6.19 16.64
CA MET A 98 17.30 6.65 16.87
C MET A 98 17.35 7.92 17.73
N ILE A 99 16.48 8.90 17.46
CA ILE A 99 16.43 10.14 18.23
C ILE A 99 16.03 9.84 19.69
N ARG A 100 15.01 9.01 19.89
CA ARG A 100 14.57 8.59 21.22
C ARG A 100 15.66 7.86 22.01
N ALA A 101 16.49 7.07 21.34
CA ALA A 101 17.59 6.36 21.99
C ALA A 101 18.69 7.29 22.54
N LYS A 102 18.76 8.54 22.03
CA LYS A 102 19.70 9.58 22.52
C LYS A 102 19.14 10.37 23.68
N ASP A 103 17.81 10.40 23.85
CA ASP A 103 17.16 11.13 24.93
C ASP A 103 17.14 10.31 26.23
N GLU A 104 16.85 10.96 27.36
CA GLU A 104 16.67 10.30 28.66
C GLU A 104 15.47 9.35 28.61
N LYS A 105 15.63 8.13 29.16
CA LYS A 105 14.57 7.09 29.09
C LYS A 105 13.26 7.52 29.77
N GLU A 106 13.35 8.37 30.80
CA GLU A 106 12.20 8.88 31.56
C GLU A 106 11.29 9.81 30.73
N LYS A 107 11.85 10.40 29.67
CA LYS A 107 11.09 11.27 28.75
C LYS A 107 9.98 10.51 27.98
N TYR A 108 10.12 9.20 27.82
CA TYR A 108 9.18 8.36 27.08
C TYR A 108 8.61 7.25 27.97
N PRO A 109 7.65 7.60 28.86
CA PRO A 109 7.11 6.66 29.83
C PRO A 109 6.31 5.52 29.17
N LYS A 110 6.00 4.50 29.98
CA LYS A 110 5.13 3.40 29.54
C LYS A 110 3.77 3.96 29.08
N GLY A 111 3.39 3.65 27.84
CA GLY A 111 2.16 4.17 27.20
C GLY A 111 2.41 5.34 26.23
N PHE A 112 3.64 5.86 26.11
CA PHE A 112 4.01 6.78 25.05
C PHE A 112 3.91 6.08 23.67
N PRO A 113 3.46 6.77 22.60
CA PRO A 113 3.29 6.15 21.29
C PRO A 113 4.60 5.58 20.74
N SER A 114 4.49 4.48 19.97
CA SER A 114 5.63 3.92 19.26
C SER A 114 6.17 4.91 18.22
N SER A 115 7.42 4.71 17.79
CA SER A 115 8.03 5.59 16.77
C SER A 115 7.25 5.59 15.45
N SER A 116 6.63 4.46 15.09
CA SER A 116 5.77 4.37 13.91
C SER A 116 4.48 5.20 14.06
N ILE A 117 3.86 5.19 15.24
CA ILE A 117 2.68 6.02 15.51
C ILE A 117 3.04 7.50 15.44
N VAL A 118 4.18 7.92 16.01
CA VAL A 118 4.64 9.32 15.90
C VAL A 118 4.89 9.72 14.44
N ALA A 119 5.50 8.84 13.64
CA ALA A 119 5.67 9.08 12.21
C ALA A 119 4.32 9.22 11.48
N THR A 120 3.33 8.39 11.84
CA THR A 120 1.98 8.46 11.26
C THR A 120 1.26 9.75 11.65
N ILE A 121 1.36 10.19 12.92
CA ILE A 121 0.80 11.48 13.39
C ILE A 121 1.37 12.63 12.56
N LEU A 122 2.69 12.67 12.37
CA LEU A 122 3.34 13.70 11.56
C LEU A 122 2.84 13.68 10.12
N SER A 123 2.83 12.52 9.47
CA SER A 123 2.37 12.36 8.09
C SER A 123 0.91 12.80 7.93
N THR A 124 0.04 12.40 8.87
CA THR A 124 -1.36 12.82 8.88
C THR A 124 -1.49 14.34 9.01
N ALA A 125 -0.75 14.96 9.94
CA ALA A 125 -0.75 16.41 10.13
C ALA A 125 -0.35 17.16 8.85
N VAL A 126 0.73 16.71 8.20
CA VAL A 126 1.23 17.30 6.95
C VAL A 126 0.21 17.14 5.80
N ASN A 127 -0.30 15.93 5.58
CA ASN A 127 -1.19 15.63 4.47
C ASN A 127 -2.61 16.22 4.62
N THR A 128 -3.02 16.58 5.85
CA THR A 128 -4.28 17.28 6.13
C THR A 128 -4.11 18.77 6.38
N LYS A 129 -2.86 19.28 6.32
CA LYS A 129 -2.51 20.70 6.66
C LYS A 129 -3.01 21.12 8.05
N LYS A 130 -3.01 20.22 9.01
CA LYS A 130 -3.33 20.46 10.41
C LYS A 130 -2.08 20.54 11.27
N THR A 131 -2.21 21.11 12.46
CA THR A 131 -1.17 21.04 13.45
C THR A 131 -1.05 19.61 14.02
N VAL A 132 0.08 19.30 14.64
CA VAL A 132 0.27 18.01 15.32
C VAL A 132 -0.76 17.85 16.45
N GLU A 133 -1.01 18.94 17.18
CA GLU A 133 -1.99 19.00 18.28
C GLU A 133 -3.40 18.70 17.78
N GLU A 134 -3.90 19.42 16.75
CA GLU A 134 -5.20 19.15 16.12
C GLU A 134 -5.35 17.73 15.60
N THR A 135 -4.24 17.16 15.11
CA THR A 135 -4.22 15.78 14.60
C THR A 135 -4.31 14.78 15.74
N ILE A 136 -3.64 15.04 16.86
CA ILE A 136 -3.70 14.19 18.05
C ILE A 136 -5.11 14.25 18.66
N ASP A 137 -5.66 15.45 18.87
CA ASP A 137 -6.98 15.62 19.44
C ASP A 137 -8.06 14.89 18.62
N LYS A 138 -7.99 15.01 17.30
CA LYS A 138 -8.99 14.40 16.41
C LYS A 138 -8.82 12.88 16.25
N ASN A 139 -7.59 12.39 16.03
CA ASN A 139 -7.35 11.03 15.54
C ASN A 139 -6.60 10.14 16.53
N TYR A 140 -5.97 10.73 17.57
CA TYR A 140 -5.08 10.02 18.49
C TYR A 140 -5.27 10.45 19.95
N LYS A 141 -6.46 10.76 20.36
CA LYS A 141 -6.84 11.36 21.67
C LYS A 141 -6.21 10.64 22.88
N ARG A 142 -6.04 9.32 22.82
CA ARG A 142 -5.36 8.55 23.87
C ARG A 142 -3.92 9.02 24.16
N TYR A 143 -3.31 9.77 23.25
CA TYR A 143 -1.94 10.31 23.37
C TYR A 143 -1.90 11.80 23.68
N ASP A 144 -3.06 12.43 23.87
CA ASP A 144 -3.20 13.87 24.12
C ASP A 144 -2.29 14.38 25.24
N LYS A 145 -2.21 13.64 26.35
CA LYS A 145 -1.29 13.93 27.48
C LYS A 145 0.20 13.95 27.12
N TYR A 146 0.56 13.48 25.94
CA TYR A 146 1.93 13.47 25.42
C TYR A 146 2.16 14.44 24.28
N SER A 147 1.17 15.29 23.94
CA SER A 147 1.16 16.15 22.75
C SER A 147 2.43 17.01 22.66
N GLU A 148 2.83 17.68 23.74
CA GLU A 148 4.06 18.50 23.79
C GLU A 148 5.32 17.65 23.52
N THR A 149 5.43 16.49 24.17
CA THR A 149 6.59 15.60 23.99
C THR A 149 6.66 15.02 22.57
N ILE A 150 5.50 14.72 21.97
CA ILE A 150 5.40 14.29 20.57
C ILE A 150 5.85 15.43 19.64
N GLN A 151 5.41 16.66 19.89
CA GLN A 151 5.80 17.84 19.12
C GLN A 151 7.32 18.06 19.17
N GLU A 152 7.94 18.05 20.35
CA GLU A 152 9.39 18.17 20.49
C GLU A 152 10.15 17.06 19.75
N LEU A 153 9.64 15.82 19.80
CA LEU A 153 10.26 14.70 19.10
C LEU A 153 10.17 14.87 17.57
N ILE A 154 9.05 15.38 17.07
CA ILE A 154 8.86 15.73 15.67
C ILE A 154 9.79 16.87 15.23
N GLU A 155 10.00 17.89 16.08
CA GLU A 155 10.94 18.97 15.79
C GLU A 155 12.37 18.45 15.67
N LYS A 156 12.81 17.60 16.58
CA LYS A 156 14.12 16.92 16.50
C LYS A 156 14.24 16.06 15.23
N TYR A 157 13.17 15.37 14.84
CA TYR A 157 13.12 14.60 13.60
C TYR A 157 13.27 15.51 12.38
N ASN A 158 12.59 16.64 12.34
CA ASN A 158 12.68 17.61 11.27
C ASN A 158 14.08 18.27 11.19
N GLU A 159 14.69 18.54 12.33
CA GLU A 159 16.08 19.03 12.42
C GLU A 159 17.07 17.99 11.87
N TYR A 160 16.91 16.72 12.29
CA TYR A 160 17.73 15.62 11.78
C TYR A 160 17.68 15.54 10.25
N ARG A 161 16.48 15.56 9.65
CA ARG A 161 16.30 15.50 8.20
C ARG A 161 16.99 16.67 7.49
N ARG A 162 16.79 17.90 7.99
CA ARG A 162 17.45 19.08 7.42
C ARG A 162 18.97 18.97 7.47
N LYS A 163 19.53 18.53 8.59
CA LYS A 163 20.98 18.35 8.77
C LYS A 163 21.56 17.28 7.82
N ASN A 164 20.81 16.22 7.56
CA ASN A 164 21.26 15.10 6.75
C ASN A 164 20.81 15.18 5.30
N ASN A 165 20.10 16.26 4.92
CA ASN A 165 19.55 16.46 3.57
C ASN A 165 18.73 15.25 3.10
N THR A 166 17.89 14.72 3.99
CA THR A 166 16.97 13.61 3.70
C THR A 166 15.54 14.13 3.62
N LEU A 167 14.78 13.60 2.67
CA LEU A 167 13.36 13.90 2.47
C LEU A 167 12.53 12.63 2.67
N ASN A 168 11.39 12.74 3.33
CA ASN A 168 10.38 11.69 3.30
C ASN A 168 9.38 11.95 2.15
N TYR A 169 8.40 11.05 1.97
CA TYR A 169 7.39 11.21 0.93
C TYR A 169 6.61 12.52 1.02
N ASP A 170 6.21 12.92 2.24
CA ASP A 170 5.46 14.16 2.45
C ASP A 170 6.29 15.40 2.11
N ASP A 171 7.61 15.33 2.33
CA ASP A 171 8.53 16.41 1.97
C ASP A 171 8.62 16.62 0.46
N LEU A 172 8.48 15.58 -0.34
CA LEU A 172 8.50 15.73 -1.79
C LEU A 172 7.42 16.71 -2.26
N LEU A 173 6.22 16.57 -1.68
CA LEU A 173 5.10 17.47 -1.97
C LEU A 173 5.31 18.86 -1.35
N THR A 174 5.61 18.92 -0.04
CA THR A 174 5.72 20.20 0.68
C THR A 174 6.89 21.05 0.19
N ARG A 175 8.05 20.44 -0.13
CA ARG A 175 9.20 21.17 -0.68
C ARG A 175 8.96 21.62 -2.12
N THR A 176 8.21 20.86 -2.91
CA THR A 176 7.82 21.30 -4.25
C THR A 176 6.85 22.49 -4.17
N LEU A 177 5.91 22.47 -3.22
CA LEU A 177 5.03 23.62 -2.96
C LEU A 177 5.82 24.84 -2.49
N GLU A 178 6.76 24.69 -1.56
CA GLU A 178 7.66 25.77 -1.12
C GLU A 178 8.45 26.36 -2.29
N LEU A 179 8.97 25.53 -3.19
CA LEU A 179 9.64 25.98 -4.41
C LEU A 179 8.69 26.77 -5.30
N PHE A 180 7.45 26.32 -5.45
CA PHE A 180 6.46 26.98 -6.29
C PHE A 180 6.03 28.34 -5.71
N ASP A 181 5.86 28.41 -4.39
CA ASP A 181 5.50 29.67 -3.70
C ASP A 181 6.62 30.69 -3.75
N THR A 182 7.86 30.26 -3.50
CA THR A 182 9.01 31.16 -3.43
C THR A 182 9.61 31.50 -4.79
N HIS A 183 9.41 30.65 -5.80
CA HIS A 183 9.98 30.79 -7.14
C HIS A 183 8.93 30.65 -8.26
N PRO A 184 7.98 31.58 -8.40
CA PRO A 184 6.88 31.50 -9.40
C PRO A 184 7.37 31.39 -10.86
N ARG A 185 8.62 31.80 -11.14
CA ARG A 185 9.24 31.63 -12.47
C ARG A 185 9.44 30.14 -12.83
N VAL A 186 9.67 29.28 -11.85
CA VAL A 186 9.77 27.83 -12.06
C VAL A 186 8.42 27.28 -12.49
N VAL A 187 7.35 27.64 -11.76
CA VAL A 187 5.98 27.22 -12.10
C VAL A 187 5.61 27.68 -13.50
N LYS A 188 5.88 28.95 -13.83
CA LYS A 188 5.62 29.50 -15.18
C LYS A 188 6.36 28.74 -16.28
N LYS A 189 7.58 28.28 -16.01
CA LYS A 189 8.36 27.49 -16.97
C LYS A 189 7.75 26.09 -17.13
N LEU A 190 7.41 25.43 -16.02
CA LEU A 190 6.76 24.12 -16.04
C LEU A 190 5.36 24.17 -16.67
N ALA A 191 4.57 25.21 -16.43
CA ALA A 191 3.26 25.41 -17.06
C ALA A 191 3.35 25.67 -18.60
N LYS A 192 4.48 26.17 -19.10
CA LYS A 192 4.75 26.23 -20.53
C LYS A 192 5.18 24.88 -21.10
N GLU A 193 5.88 24.07 -20.29
CA GLU A 193 6.31 22.72 -20.63
C GLU A 193 5.07 21.78 -20.64
N TYR A 194 4.28 21.78 -19.58
CA TYR A 194 3.09 20.96 -19.42
C TYR A 194 1.81 21.77 -19.61
N LYS A 195 1.34 21.87 -20.85
CA LYS A 195 0.16 22.67 -21.23
C LYS A 195 -1.17 21.94 -20.94
N TYR A 196 -1.14 20.61 -20.88
CA TYR A 196 -2.30 19.77 -20.61
C TYR A 196 -1.95 18.82 -19.46
N ILE A 197 -2.70 18.93 -18.38
CA ILE A 197 -2.51 18.11 -17.18
C ILE A 197 -3.75 17.24 -17.00
N MET A 198 -3.56 15.95 -16.86
CA MET A 198 -4.63 15.00 -16.59
C MET A 198 -4.28 14.16 -15.37
N VAL A 199 -5.27 13.96 -14.50
CA VAL A 199 -5.09 13.25 -13.23
C VAL A 199 -6.07 12.10 -13.15
N ASP A 200 -5.54 10.90 -12.95
CA ASP A 200 -6.33 9.69 -12.69
C ASP A 200 -6.51 9.45 -11.18
N GLU A 201 -7.56 8.73 -10.81
CA GLU A 201 -7.90 8.38 -9.42
C GLU A 201 -7.91 9.61 -8.49
N TYR A 202 -8.48 10.73 -8.95
CA TYR A 202 -8.41 12.00 -8.25
C TYR A 202 -9.07 12.00 -6.86
N GLN A 203 -10.01 11.09 -6.59
CA GLN A 203 -10.62 10.90 -5.28
C GLN A 203 -9.64 10.47 -4.18
N ASP A 204 -8.45 9.99 -4.56
CA ASP A 204 -7.40 9.59 -3.62
C ASP A 204 -6.36 10.69 -3.40
N SER A 205 -6.54 11.86 -4.01
CA SER A 205 -5.63 12.99 -3.84
C SER A 205 -5.81 13.66 -2.48
N ASN A 206 -4.68 14.10 -1.91
CA ASN A 206 -4.67 14.92 -0.70
C ASN A 206 -4.59 16.42 -1.06
N ILE A 207 -4.77 17.27 -0.05
CA ILE A 207 -4.75 18.74 -0.21
C ILE A 207 -3.43 19.27 -0.82
N LEU A 208 -2.28 18.61 -0.57
CA LEU A 208 -0.99 19.05 -1.11
C LEU A 208 -0.91 18.81 -2.63
N GLN A 209 -1.44 17.69 -3.10
CA GLN A 209 -1.51 17.34 -4.52
C GLN A 209 -2.47 18.27 -5.26
N GLU A 210 -3.60 18.61 -4.64
CA GLU A 210 -4.53 19.62 -5.17
C GLU A 210 -3.87 21.00 -5.31
N LEU A 211 -3.16 21.47 -4.28
CA LEU A 211 -2.44 22.73 -4.31
C LEU A 211 -1.37 22.77 -5.41
N LEU A 212 -0.67 21.65 -5.67
CA LEU A 212 0.26 21.55 -6.79
C LEU A 212 -0.44 21.82 -8.12
N LEU A 213 -1.61 21.25 -8.36
CA LEU A 213 -2.40 21.50 -9.57
C LEU A 213 -2.84 22.97 -9.67
N PHE A 214 -3.23 23.59 -8.57
CA PHE A 214 -3.64 25.01 -8.57
C PHE A 214 -2.50 25.97 -8.90
N HIS A 215 -1.26 25.62 -8.59
CA HIS A 215 -0.13 26.40 -9.07
C HIS A 215 -0.05 26.45 -10.61
N PHE A 216 -0.35 25.35 -11.29
CA PHE A 216 -0.42 25.31 -12.75
C PHE A 216 -1.66 26.05 -13.27
N ALA A 217 -2.80 25.91 -12.58
CA ALA A 217 -4.05 26.57 -12.95
C ALA A 217 -3.95 28.10 -13.00
N LYS A 218 -3.02 28.71 -12.27
CA LYS A 218 -2.71 30.15 -12.36
C LYS A 218 -2.22 30.60 -13.76
N TYR A 219 -1.76 29.64 -14.58
CA TYR A 219 -1.19 29.95 -15.90
C TYR A 219 -2.03 29.39 -17.05
N HIS A 220 -2.78 28.32 -16.83
CA HIS A 220 -3.71 27.74 -17.80
C HIS A 220 -4.75 26.86 -17.08
N ASN A 221 -5.96 26.76 -17.66
CA ASN A 221 -7.05 25.95 -17.13
C ASN A 221 -7.19 24.59 -17.83
N ASN A 222 -6.12 24.10 -18.47
CA ASN A 222 -6.14 22.82 -19.18
C ASN A 222 -5.85 21.64 -18.20
N ILE A 223 -6.68 21.55 -17.17
CA ILE A 223 -6.62 20.47 -16.18
C ILE A 223 -7.87 19.62 -16.37
N ALA A 224 -7.67 18.31 -16.47
CA ALA A 224 -8.74 17.32 -16.48
C ALA A 224 -8.49 16.30 -15.36
N ILE A 225 -9.51 16.05 -14.56
CA ILE A 225 -9.47 15.02 -13.52
C ILE A 225 -10.46 13.92 -13.88
N VAL A 226 -10.12 12.68 -13.52
CA VAL A 226 -11.05 11.57 -13.54
C VAL A 226 -11.01 10.85 -12.21
N GLY A 227 -12.16 10.39 -11.74
CA GLY A 227 -12.24 9.66 -10.49
C GLY A 227 -13.66 9.21 -10.16
N ASP A 228 -13.75 8.52 -9.05
CA ASP A 228 -14.99 8.00 -8.47
C ASP A 228 -15.00 8.29 -6.97
N ALA A 229 -15.86 9.18 -6.53
CA ALA A 229 -15.96 9.56 -5.11
C ALA A 229 -16.23 8.34 -4.20
N VAL A 230 -17.06 7.39 -4.67
CA VAL A 230 -17.40 6.17 -3.90
C VAL A 230 -16.22 5.19 -3.83
N GLN A 231 -15.18 5.35 -4.64
CA GLN A 231 -13.96 4.53 -4.57
C GLN A 231 -12.83 5.18 -3.75
N SER A 232 -13.09 6.24 -2.99
CA SER A 232 -12.09 6.87 -2.11
C SER A 232 -11.81 5.99 -0.89
N LEU A 233 -10.64 5.33 -0.86
CA LEU A 233 -10.24 4.42 0.21
C LEU A 233 -9.09 4.94 1.08
N TYR A 234 -8.38 5.99 0.66
CA TYR A 234 -7.13 6.41 1.30
C TYR A 234 -7.29 7.63 2.22
N GLY A 235 -8.48 7.82 2.82
CA GLY A 235 -8.73 8.87 3.80
C GLY A 235 -7.74 8.83 4.97
N PHE A 236 -7.35 7.64 5.43
CA PHE A 236 -6.33 7.44 6.48
C PHE A 236 -4.92 7.91 6.08
N ARG A 237 -4.66 8.18 4.79
CA ARG A 237 -3.42 8.80 4.25
C ARG A 237 -3.59 10.28 3.94
N GLY A 238 -4.71 10.89 4.37
CA GLY A 238 -5.00 12.31 4.13
C GLY A 238 -5.70 12.60 2.79
N ALA A 239 -6.15 11.58 2.05
CA ALA A 239 -7.04 11.82 0.91
C ALA A 239 -8.35 12.43 1.41
N ASP A 240 -8.85 13.43 0.68
CA ASP A 240 -10.13 14.08 1.00
C ASP A 240 -11.08 13.96 -0.20
N ILE A 241 -12.17 13.24 0.02
CA ILE A 241 -13.21 13.04 -1.00
C ILE A 241 -13.76 14.36 -1.54
N ARG A 242 -13.73 15.44 -0.72
CA ARG A 242 -14.19 16.77 -1.14
C ARG A 242 -13.37 17.34 -2.29
N ASN A 243 -12.11 16.92 -2.46
CA ASN A 243 -11.29 17.35 -3.57
C ASN A 243 -11.96 17.04 -4.93
N ILE A 244 -12.55 15.84 -5.08
CA ILE A 244 -13.27 15.51 -6.33
C ILE A 244 -14.68 16.11 -6.37
N LEU A 245 -15.41 16.11 -5.24
CA LEU A 245 -16.78 16.61 -5.18
C LEU A 245 -16.85 18.13 -5.43
N ASP A 246 -15.85 18.87 -4.95
CA ASP A 246 -15.82 20.33 -5.03
C ASP A 246 -14.93 20.86 -6.18
N PHE A 247 -14.25 19.99 -6.93
CA PHE A 247 -13.36 20.41 -8.01
C PHE A 247 -14.03 21.35 -9.02
N SER A 248 -15.25 21.03 -9.43
CA SER A 248 -15.98 21.86 -10.40
C SER A 248 -16.32 23.26 -9.87
N LYS A 249 -16.44 23.43 -8.55
CA LYS A 249 -16.73 24.73 -7.92
C LYS A 249 -15.52 25.66 -7.88
N GLN A 250 -14.32 25.11 -8.10
CA GLN A 250 -13.06 25.87 -8.04
C GLN A 250 -12.67 26.51 -9.38
N PHE A 251 -13.42 26.20 -10.44
CA PHE A 251 -13.16 26.73 -11.80
C PHE A 251 -14.46 27.20 -12.47
N ASP A 252 -14.60 28.47 -12.76
CA ASP A 252 -15.80 29.06 -13.33
C ASP A 252 -16.31 28.39 -14.63
N SER A 253 -15.43 27.76 -15.37
CA SER A 253 -15.73 27.11 -16.67
C SER A 253 -15.53 25.60 -16.65
N CYS A 254 -15.60 24.94 -15.48
CA CYS A 254 -15.44 23.50 -15.39
C CYS A 254 -16.58 22.77 -16.09
N LYS A 255 -16.23 21.89 -17.03
CA LYS A 255 -17.18 20.94 -17.62
C LYS A 255 -17.15 19.65 -16.80
N THR A 256 -18.30 19.22 -16.31
CA THR A 256 -18.46 17.91 -15.64
C THR A 256 -19.09 16.92 -16.60
N VAL A 257 -18.52 15.73 -16.67
CA VAL A 257 -18.98 14.61 -17.48
C VAL A 257 -19.15 13.39 -16.58
N TYR A 258 -20.22 12.63 -16.79
CA TYR A 258 -20.50 11.40 -16.04
C TYR A 258 -20.38 10.20 -16.98
N LEU A 259 -19.64 9.18 -16.56
CA LEU A 259 -19.57 7.90 -17.25
C LEU A 259 -20.41 6.90 -16.44
N SER A 260 -21.58 6.56 -17.00
CA SER A 260 -22.56 5.69 -16.34
C SER A 260 -22.56 4.25 -16.88
N ARG A 261 -21.83 3.96 -17.97
CA ARG A 261 -21.76 2.62 -18.54
C ARG A 261 -20.60 1.84 -17.94
N ASN A 262 -20.89 0.65 -17.39
CA ASN A 262 -19.91 -0.27 -16.86
C ASN A 262 -19.58 -1.33 -17.90
N TYR A 263 -18.29 -1.57 -18.13
CA TYR A 263 -17.76 -2.55 -19.10
C TYR A 263 -17.09 -3.75 -18.41
N ARG A 264 -17.17 -3.82 -17.09
CA ARG A 264 -16.51 -4.84 -16.29
C ARG A 264 -17.46 -5.95 -15.86
N SER A 265 -18.52 -5.57 -15.16
CA SER A 265 -19.36 -6.49 -14.38
C SER A 265 -20.68 -6.77 -15.07
N THR A 266 -21.33 -7.89 -14.71
CA THR A 266 -22.69 -8.23 -15.09
C THR A 266 -23.70 -7.23 -14.53
N GLN A 267 -24.91 -7.17 -15.14
CA GLN A 267 -25.95 -6.24 -14.68
C GLN A 267 -26.41 -6.60 -13.25
N GLY A 268 -26.49 -7.89 -12.89
CA GLY A 268 -26.86 -8.30 -11.53
C GLY A 268 -25.92 -7.75 -10.46
N ILE A 269 -24.59 -7.82 -10.71
CA ILE A 269 -23.58 -7.20 -9.80
C ILE A 269 -23.72 -5.68 -9.77
N ILE A 270 -24.00 -5.04 -10.90
CA ILE A 270 -24.17 -3.59 -10.97
C ILE A 270 -25.42 -3.13 -10.22
N ASP A 271 -26.53 -3.85 -10.34
CA ASP A 271 -27.77 -3.52 -9.60
C ASP A 271 -27.53 -3.63 -8.09
N PHE A 272 -26.85 -4.68 -7.64
CA PHE A 272 -26.45 -4.84 -6.26
C PHE A 272 -25.59 -3.65 -5.78
N THR A 273 -24.54 -3.32 -6.52
CA THR A 273 -23.60 -2.25 -6.11
C THR A 273 -24.22 -0.86 -6.21
N ASN A 274 -25.13 -0.59 -7.13
CA ASN A 274 -25.92 0.64 -7.16
C ASN A 274 -26.71 0.79 -5.87
N LYS A 275 -27.35 -0.29 -5.38
CA LYS A 275 -28.09 -0.28 -4.11
C LYS A 275 -27.20 -0.09 -2.89
N VAL A 276 -25.98 -0.63 -2.91
CA VAL A 276 -24.98 -0.33 -1.87
C VAL A 276 -24.68 1.17 -1.81
N THR A 277 -24.54 1.84 -2.96
CA THR A 277 -24.23 3.28 -2.99
C THR A 277 -25.39 4.16 -2.53
N GLU A 278 -26.66 3.70 -2.59
CA GLU A 278 -27.81 4.42 -2.09
C GLU A 278 -27.76 4.65 -0.56
N LYS A 279 -26.98 3.83 0.16
CA LYS A 279 -26.78 3.97 1.63
C LYS A 279 -25.76 5.07 2.00
N SER A 280 -25.05 5.67 1.03
CA SER A 280 -24.12 6.75 1.29
C SER A 280 -24.85 8.07 1.58
N HIS A 281 -24.36 8.81 2.58
CA HIS A 281 -24.80 10.17 2.91
C HIS A 281 -23.85 11.24 2.38
N GLU A 282 -22.62 10.87 2.00
CA GLU A 282 -21.58 11.79 1.53
C GLU A 282 -21.55 11.94 0.01
N THR A 283 -21.98 10.91 -0.72
CA THR A 283 -21.93 10.87 -2.18
C THR A 283 -23.32 10.66 -2.78
N GLN A 284 -23.49 11.12 -4.01
CA GLN A 284 -24.70 10.77 -4.76
C GLN A 284 -24.62 9.29 -5.19
N PRO A 285 -25.75 8.56 -5.13
CA PRO A 285 -25.81 7.19 -5.60
C PRO A 285 -25.38 7.08 -7.06
N HIS A 286 -24.70 5.99 -7.39
CA HIS A 286 -24.45 5.64 -8.78
C HIS A 286 -25.70 5.08 -9.46
N SER A 287 -25.84 5.41 -10.73
CA SER A 287 -26.83 4.80 -11.64
C SER A 287 -26.08 4.17 -12.80
N LEU A 288 -25.20 3.19 -12.49
CA LEU A 288 -24.42 2.49 -13.50
C LEU A 288 -25.31 1.46 -14.20
N VAL A 289 -25.06 1.30 -15.50
CA VAL A 289 -25.69 0.28 -16.35
C VAL A 289 -24.58 -0.56 -16.96
N ALA A 290 -24.69 -1.88 -16.87
CA ALA A 290 -23.70 -2.78 -17.44
C ALA A 290 -23.79 -2.85 -18.97
N GLU A 291 -22.64 -3.07 -19.64
CA GLU A 291 -22.60 -3.48 -21.03
C GLU A 291 -22.99 -4.97 -21.18
N ASN A 292 -22.62 -5.78 -20.17
CA ASN A 292 -23.03 -7.17 -20.06
C ASN A 292 -24.40 -7.23 -19.36
N GLU A 293 -25.43 -7.62 -20.11
CA GLU A 293 -26.83 -7.66 -19.66
C GLU A 293 -27.16 -8.92 -18.81
N ASP A 294 -26.16 -9.74 -18.47
CA ASP A 294 -26.33 -10.89 -17.59
C ASP A 294 -26.85 -10.44 -16.22
N LEU A 295 -27.96 -11.05 -15.80
CA LEU A 295 -28.69 -10.75 -14.58
C LEU A 295 -28.29 -11.64 -13.39
N THR A 296 -27.26 -12.47 -13.54
CA THR A 296 -26.75 -13.30 -12.44
C THR A 296 -26.43 -12.44 -11.23
N MET A 297 -27.16 -12.70 -10.15
CA MET A 297 -27.04 -11.94 -8.89
C MET A 297 -25.84 -12.42 -8.07
N PRO A 298 -25.28 -11.55 -7.21
CA PRO A 298 -24.34 -11.98 -6.18
C PRO A 298 -24.93 -13.07 -5.27
N THR A 299 -24.10 -14.00 -4.81
CA THR A 299 -24.52 -15.06 -3.88
C THR A 299 -24.04 -14.74 -2.48
N VAL A 300 -24.95 -14.65 -1.52
CA VAL A 300 -24.65 -14.54 -0.10
C VAL A 300 -24.59 -15.93 0.51
N VAL A 301 -23.44 -16.31 1.04
CA VAL A 301 -23.20 -17.62 1.62
C VAL A 301 -23.18 -17.54 3.14
N MET A 302 -24.19 -18.09 3.78
CA MET A 302 -24.29 -18.17 5.23
C MET A 302 -23.60 -19.45 5.73
N VAL A 303 -22.59 -19.31 6.56
CA VAL A 303 -21.83 -20.41 7.14
C VAL A 303 -21.83 -20.33 8.66
N GLU A 304 -21.50 -21.45 9.34
CA GLU A 304 -21.52 -21.48 10.81
C GLU A 304 -20.41 -20.61 11.41
N ASP A 305 -19.18 -20.74 10.88
CA ASP A 305 -18.00 -20.03 11.38
C ASP A 305 -16.95 -19.80 10.28
N ARG A 306 -15.82 -19.17 10.63
CA ARG A 306 -14.70 -18.88 9.72
C ARG A 306 -13.99 -20.11 9.18
N GLN A 307 -14.02 -21.23 9.89
CA GLN A 307 -13.42 -22.45 9.38
C GLN A 307 -14.25 -22.97 8.21
N MET A 308 -15.56 -23.08 8.39
CA MET A 308 -16.49 -23.48 7.33
C MET A 308 -16.48 -22.49 6.16
N GLU A 309 -16.33 -21.18 6.44
CA GLU A 309 -16.15 -20.14 5.41
C GLU A 309 -14.95 -20.45 4.51
N ALA A 310 -13.78 -20.71 5.11
CA ALA A 310 -12.56 -20.98 4.35
C ALA A 310 -12.64 -22.32 3.60
N GLU A 311 -13.24 -23.35 4.20
CA GLU A 311 -13.46 -24.65 3.58
C GLU A 311 -14.34 -24.52 2.34
N TRP A 312 -15.46 -23.80 2.44
CA TRP A 312 -16.35 -23.57 1.32
C TRP A 312 -15.67 -22.76 0.19
N ILE A 313 -14.92 -21.70 0.54
CA ILE A 313 -14.16 -20.91 -0.45
C ILE A 313 -13.21 -21.81 -1.25
N VAL A 314 -12.45 -22.68 -0.56
CA VAL A 314 -11.46 -23.52 -1.25
C VAL A 314 -12.13 -24.59 -2.11
N GLU A 315 -13.24 -25.18 -1.67
CA GLU A 315 -14.02 -26.10 -2.50
C GLU A 315 -14.62 -25.39 -3.73
N GLN A 316 -15.14 -24.18 -3.57
CA GLN A 316 -15.64 -23.41 -4.72
C GLN A 316 -14.50 -23.00 -5.68
N ILE A 317 -13.32 -22.63 -5.17
CA ILE A 317 -12.13 -22.38 -5.99
C ILE A 317 -11.77 -23.64 -6.81
N LYS A 318 -11.76 -24.83 -6.18
CA LYS A 318 -11.49 -26.09 -6.90
C LYS A 318 -12.52 -26.36 -8.00
N HIS A 319 -13.79 -26.07 -7.71
CA HIS A 319 -14.86 -26.18 -8.69
C HIS A 319 -14.61 -25.24 -9.89
N GLU A 320 -14.34 -23.96 -9.66
CA GLU A 320 -14.09 -22.98 -10.72
C GLU A 320 -12.86 -23.34 -11.56
N LEU A 321 -11.76 -23.76 -10.93
CA LEU A 321 -10.56 -24.23 -11.63
C LEU A 321 -10.86 -25.46 -12.52
N LYS A 322 -11.69 -26.39 -12.03
CA LYS A 322 -12.13 -27.57 -12.80
C LYS A 322 -12.94 -27.19 -14.04
N TYR A 323 -13.73 -26.12 -13.95
CA TYR A 323 -14.55 -25.63 -15.07
C TYR A 323 -13.84 -24.60 -15.97
N GLY A 324 -12.56 -24.34 -15.72
CA GLY A 324 -11.68 -23.62 -16.62
C GLY A 324 -11.50 -22.13 -16.33
N THR A 325 -11.95 -21.64 -15.17
CA THR A 325 -11.57 -20.30 -14.70
C THR A 325 -10.07 -20.28 -14.43
N ALA A 326 -9.36 -19.29 -14.97
CA ALA A 326 -7.92 -19.17 -14.75
C ALA A 326 -7.63 -18.80 -13.28
N PRO A 327 -6.61 -19.38 -12.64
CA PRO A 327 -6.31 -19.11 -11.23
C PRO A 327 -6.15 -17.62 -10.91
N GLU A 328 -5.50 -16.86 -11.77
CA GLU A 328 -5.30 -15.41 -11.63
C GLU A 328 -6.59 -14.58 -11.73
N ASP A 329 -7.65 -15.16 -12.23
CA ASP A 329 -8.99 -14.56 -12.33
C ASP A 329 -9.88 -14.87 -11.12
N ILE A 330 -9.36 -15.59 -10.12
CA ILE A 330 -10.05 -15.90 -8.86
C ILE A 330 -9.44 -15.11 -7.73
N CYS A 331 -10.25 -14.37 -6.97
CA CYS A 331 -9.76 -13.55 -5.87
C CYS A 331 -10.55 -13.72 -4.58
N VAL A 332 -9.84 -13.95 -3.47
CA VAL A 332 -10.41 -13.90 -2.12
C VAL A 332 -10.04 -12.58 -1.45
N LEU A 333 -11.05 -11.82 -1.07
CA LEU A 333 -10.90 -10.51 -0.43
C LEU A 333 -11.28 -10.57 1.05
N SER A 334 -10.51 -9.87 1.86
CA SER A 334 -10.86 -9.65 3.26
C SER A 334 -10.59 -8.19 3.66
N ARG A 335 -11.31 -7.69 4.66
CA ARG A 335 -11.09 -6.34 5.20
C ARG A 335 -9.70 -6.18 5.81
N THR A 336 -9.20 -7.21 6.46
CA THR A 336 -7.85 -7.28 7.06
C THR A 336 -7.13 -8.55 6.58
N SER A 337 -5.80 -8.63 6.72
CA SER A 337 -5.02 -9.76 6.22
C SER A 337 -5.13 -11.04 7.08
N THR A 338 -5.61 -10.95 8.32
CA THR A 338 -5.63 -12.07 9.27
C THR A 338 -6.58 -13.19 8.87
N PRO A 339 -7.84 -12.93 8.45
CA PRO A 339 -8.76 -13.99 8.02
C PRO A 339 -8.25 -14.81 6.84
N LEU A 340 -7.52 -14.18 5.92
CA LEU A 340 -6.93 -14.88 4.77
C LEU A 340 -6.00 -16.04 5.18
N GLY A 341 -5.47 -16.04 6.40
CA GLY A 341 -4.60 -17.12 6.90
C GLY A 341 -5.28 -18.48 6.95
N PHE A 342 -6.60 -18.55 7.14
CA PHE A 342 -7.35 -19.80 7.08
C PHE A 342 -7.40 -20.35 5.64
N VAL A 343 -7.68 -19.49 4.68
CA VAL A 343 -7.69 -19.85 3.25
C VAL A 343 -6.29 -20.24 2.79
N GLU A 344 -5.24 -19.50 3.18
CA GLU A 344 -3.84 -19.84 2.88
C GLU A 344 -3.48 -21.25 3.36
N GLY A 345 -3.89 -21.59 4.60
CA GLY A 345 -3.66 -22.92 5.18
C GLY A 345 -4.30 -24.05 4.36
N LEU A 346 -5.53 -23.85 3.91
CA LEU A 346 -6.27 -24.83 3.11
C LEU A 346 -5.74 -24.93 1.67
N LEU A 347 -5.44 -23.80 1.01
CA LEU A 347 -4.84 -23.80 -0.33
C LEU A 347 -3.48 -24.52 -0.33
N ASN A 348 -2.65 -24.33 0.72
CA ASN A 348 -1.41 -25.07 0.89
C ASN A 348 -1.65 -26.58 1.03
N LYS A 349 -2.66 -26.99 1.80
CA LYS A 349 -3.05 -28.39 1.98
C LYS A 349 -3.47 -29.02 0.65
N GLU A 350 -4.28 -28.31 -0.13
CA GLU A 350 -4.79 -28.73 -1.43
C GLU A 350 -3.77 -28.53 -2.57
N LYS A 351 -2.60 -27.96 -2.29
CA LYS A 351 -1.53 -27.66 -3.25
C LYS A 351 -1.97 -26.73 -4.38
N ILE A 352 -2.87 -25.81 -4.09
CA ILE A 352 -3.32 -24.76 -5.03
C ILE A 352 -2.39 -23.57 -4.90
N PRO A 353 -1.70 -23.14 -5.98
CA PRO A 353 -0.83 -21.99 -5.94
C PRO A 353 -1.62 -20.71 -5.65
N TYR A 354 -1.08 -19.84 -4.81
CA TYR A 354 -1.69 -18.54 -4.54
C TYR A 354 -0.64 -17.44 -4.36
N ILE A 355 -1.06 -16.21 -4.59
CA ILE A 355 -0.30 -15.00 -4.32
C ILE A 355 -1.08 -14.11 -3.35
N LYS A 356 -0.39 -13.49 -2.39
CA LYS A 356 -1.02 -12.62 -1.40
C LYS A 356 -0.65 -11.15 -1.57
N TYR A 357 -1.67 -10.32 -1.79
CA TYR A 357 -1.53 -8.86 -1.77
C TYR A 357 -2.08 -8.29 -0.46
N GLY A 358 -1.33 -7.40 0.15
CA GLY A 358 -1.70 -6.82 1.44
C GLY A 358 -1.07 -7.57 2.61
N GLY A 359 -0.29 -6.84 3.33
CA GLY A 359 0.61 -7.28 4.37
C GLY A 359 1.85 -6.38 4.33
N ARG A 360 2.97 -6.84 4.88
CA ARG A 360 4.24 -6.12 4.70
C ARG A 360 4.66 -6.27 3.24
N LYS A 361 4.88 -5.15 2.59
CA LYS A 361 5.42 -5.12 1.23
C LYS A 361 6.85 -5.66 1.22
N PHE A 362 7.27 -6.22 0.08
CA PHE A 362 8.58 -6.84 -0.09
C PHE A 362 9.73 -5.96 0.43
N PHE A 363 9.84 -4.72 -0.04
CA PHE A 363 10.89 -3.78 0.40
C PHE A 363 10.68 -3.22 1.81
N GLU A 364 9.54 -3.50 2.46
CA GLU A 364 9.28 -3.16 3.86
C GLU A 364 9.68 -4.27 4.84
N MET A 365 9.98 -5.47 4.34
CA MET A 365 10.44 -6.58 5.16
C MET A 365 11.80 -6.26 5.80
N ASN A 366 11.97 -6.61 7.08
CA ASN A 366 13.16 -6.22 7.82
C ASN A 366 14.44 -6.75 7.19
N HIS A 367 14.49 -8.03 6.79
CA HIS A 367 15.66 -8.66 6.17
C HIS A 367 16.00 -8.04 4.81
N ILE A 368 15.00 -7.60 4.05
CA ILE A 368 15.23 -6.86 2.79
C ILE A 368 15.79 -5.47 3.08
N LYS A 369 15.20 -4.72 4.02
CA LYS A 369 15.72 -3.41 4.45
C LYS A 369 17.16 -3.48 4.96
N ASP A 370 17.53 -4.57 5.59
CA ASP A 370 18.88 -4.76 6.07
C ASP A 370 19.87 -4.85 4.89
N ILE A 371 19.56 -5.63 3.85
CA ILE A 371 20.38 -5.68 2.61
C ILE A 371 20.38 -4.32 1.90
N MET A 372 19.21 -3.69 1.75
CA MET A 372 19.11 -2.36 1.14
C MET A 372 19.96 -1.30 1.86
N SER A 373 20.17 -1.45 3.18
CA SER A 373 21.00 -0.53 3.95
C SER A 373 22.47 -0.60 3.53
N PHE A 374 23.01 -1.77 3.18
CA PHE A 374 24.35 -1.89 2.62
C PHE A 374 24.46 -1.20 1.25
N LEU A 375 23.45 -1.35 0.41
CA LEU A 375 23.41 -0.67 -0.90
C LEU A 375 23.31 0.85 -0.75
N ARG A 376 22.53 1.34 0.20
CA ARG A 376 22.41 2.78 0.50
C ARG A 376 23.73 3.39 0.95
N ILE A 377 24.51 2.68 1.77
CA ILE A 377 25.84 3.12 2.21
C ILE A 377 26.80 3.23 1.02
N SER A 378 26.73 2.32 0.05
CA SER A 378 27.61 2.38 -1.15
C SER A 378 27.36 3.63 -2.00
N VAL A 379 26.13 4.16 -1.97
CA VAL A 379 25.74 5.38 -2.70
C VAL A 379 25.90 6.64 -1.86
N ASN A 380 25.62 6.56 -0.56
CA ASN A 380 25.66 7.68 0.38
C ASN A 380 26.29 7.24 1.70
N SER A 381 27.62 7.44 1.84
CA SER A 381 28.35 7.12 3.06
C SER A 381 27.92 7.95 4.30
N ASN A 382 27.14 9.01 4.12
CA ASN A 382 26.60 9.83 5.21
C ASN A 382 25.23 9.36 5.71
N ASP A 383 24.70 8.23 5.19
CA ASP A 383 23.40 7.69 5.59
C ASP A 383 23.48 7.02 6.98
N GLU A 384 23.27 7.82 8.02
CA GLU A 384 23.34 7.38 9.42
C GLU A 384 22.31 6.28 9.74
N ILE A 385 21.15 6.25 9.05
CA ILE A 385 20.12 5.23 9.25
C ILE A 385 20.60 3.89 8.71
N ALA A 386 21.20 3.90 7.53
CA ALA A 386 21.76 2.71 6.94
C ALA A 386 22.90 2.14 7.80
N TRP A 387 23.79 2.97 8.30
CA TRP A 387 24.82 2.55 9.26
C TRP A 387 24.26 1.97 10.56
N PHE A 388 23.20 2.60 11.10
CA PHE A 388 22.52 2.09 12.28
C PHE A 388 21.96 0.68 12.07
N ARG A 389 21.30 0.44 10.93
CA ARG A 389 20.76 -0.88 10.60
C ARG A 389 21.87 -1.91 10.39
N CYS A 390 22.91 -1.58 9.66
CA CYS A 390 24.05 -2.46 9.46
C CYS A 390 24.74 -2.84 10.79
N ALA A 391 24.92 -1.89 11.69
CA ALA A 391 25.51 -2.16 13.00
C ALA A 391 24.64 -3.10 13.86
N LEU A 392 23.30 -3.01 13.77
CA LEU A 392 22.39 -3.89 14.50
C LEU A 392 22.46 -5.36 14.05
N GLN A 393 23.06 -5.65 12.89
CA GLN A 393 23.23 -7.04 12.44
C GLN A 393 24.30 -7.76 13.25
N VAL A 394 25.20 -7.04 13.89
CA VAL A 394 26.28 -7.63 14.70
C VAL A 394 25.76 -8.10 16.06
N ALA A 395 25.97 -9.37 16.37
CA ALA A 395 25.52 -9.96 17.64
C ALA A 395 26.06 -9.20 18.86
N GLY A 396 25.17 -8.82 19.77
CA GLY A 396 25.53 -8.08 20.99
C GLY A 396 25.52 -6.55 20.83
N VAL A 397 25.32 -6.02 19.64
CA VAL A 397 25.11 -4.60 19.39
C VAL A 397 23.64 -4.27 19.64
N GLY A 398 23.36 -3.47 20.65
CA GLY A 398 22.02 -2.93 20.92
C GLY A 398 21.86 -1.51 20.35
N ASP A 399 20.63 -0.99 20.39
CA ASP A 399 20.24 0.30 19.79
C ASP A 399 21.21 1.45 20.16
N SER A 400 21.60 1.57 21.43
CA SER A 400 22.53 2.62 21.89
C SER A 400 23.94 2.48 21.32
N SER A 401 24.44 1.25 21.17
CA SER A 401 25.74 0.99 20.56
C SER A 401 25.70 1.20 19.04
N ALA A 402 24.64 0.71 18.39
CA ALA A 402 24.42 0.90 16.95
C ALA A 402 24.38 2.40 16.61
N GLN A 403 23.72 3.21 17.44
CA GLN A 403 23.65 4.65 17.23
C GLN A 403 25.03 5.32 17.30
N ARG A 404 25.87 4.92 18.26
CA ARG A 404 27.24 5.45 18.38
C ARG A 404 28.10 5.05 17.19
N ILE A 405 28.01 3.79 16.77
CA ILE A 405 28.68 3.29 15.57
C ILE A 405 28.24 4.08 14.35
N ALA A 406 26.94 4.25 14.13
CA ALA A 406 26.40 5.01 13.00
C ALA A 406 26.89 6.47 12.96
N THR A 407 26.96 7.12 14.13
CA THR A 407 27.46 8.50 14.24
C THR A 407 28.94 8.59 13.88
N LEU A 408 29.76 7.62 14.29
CA LEU A 408 31.18 7.59 13.93
C LEU A 408 31.38 7.24 12.46
N CYS A 409 30.65 6.26 11.95
CA CYS A 409 30.72 5.89 10.52
C CYS A 409 30.30 7.06 9.61
N LYS A 410 29.32 7.85 10.02
CA LYS A 410 28.97 9.08 9.31
C LYS A 410 30.11 10.11 9.26
N LYS A 411 30.89 10.20 10.34
CA LYS A 411 32.01 11.17 10.46
C LYS A 411 33.29 10.67 9.76
N ASP A 412 33.66 9.43 10.05
CA ASP A 412 34.97 8.86 9.72
C ASP A 412 34.88 7.76 8.64
N GLY A 413 33.71 7.62 8.00
CA GLY A 413 33.44 6.55 7.03
C GLY A 413 33.37 5.19 7.71
N ILE A 414 33.63 4.13 6.93
CA ILE A 414 33.57 2.75 7.41
C ILE A 414 34.50 2.47 8.61
N ASP A 415 35.63 3.17 8.71
CA ASP A 415 36.62 2.99 9.77
C ASP A 415 36.05 3.41 11.15
N GLY A 416 35.00 4.24 11.19
CA GLY A 416 34.24 4.55 12.42
C GLY A 416 33.61 3.34 13.09
N MET A 417 33.41 2.22 12.37
CA MET A 417 32.88 0.97 12.90
C MET A 417 33.84 0.28 13.90
N ILE A 418 35.13 0.42 13.69
CA ILE A 418 36.18 -0.20 14.50
C ILE A 418 36.92 0.79 15.42
N ASP A 419 36.28 1.94 15.73
CA ASP A 419 36.81 2.94 16.63
C ASP A 419 37.25 2.31 17.97
N TYR A 420 38.34 2.82 18.55
CA TYR A 420 38.96 2.32 19.77
C TYR A 420 38.00 2.20 20.97
N GLN A 421 36.97 3.04 21.07
CA GLN A 421 35.95 2.94 22.10
C GLN A 421 35.18 1.62 22.14
N PHE A 422 35.19 0.85 21.03
CA PHE A 422 34.56 -0.45 20.94
C PHE A 422 35.53 -1.62 21.16
N SER A 423 36.84 -1.39 21.25
CA SER A 423 37.89 -2.42 21.33
C SER A 423 37.75 -3.40 22.50
N LYS A 424 37.10 -2.94 23.60
CA LYS A 424 36.85 -3.76 24.80
C LYS A 424 35.41 -4.31 24.87
N ARG A 425 34.62 -4.16 23.85
CA ARG A 425 33.23 -4.65 23.80
C ARG A 425 33.17 -6.09 23.29
N THR A 426 32.23 -6.87 23.81
CA THR A 426 32.02 -8.29 23.40
C THR A 426 31.68 -8.44 21.94
N PHE A 427 31.19 -7.40 21.30
CA PHE A 427 30.82 -7.39 19.89
C PHE A 427 31.92 -6.83 18.96
N HIS A 428 33.10 -6.51 19.50
CA HIS A 428 34.20 -5.89 18.72
C HIS A 428 34.62 -6.74 17.52
N ASP A 429 34.87 -8.04 17.74
CA ASP A 429 35.33 -8.95 16.67
C ASP A 429 34.29 -9.03 15.55
N GLY A 430 32.99 -9.04 15.89
CA GLY A 430 31.92 -9.00 14.89
C GLY A 430 31.90 -7.70 14.08
N LEU A 431 32.23 -6.55 14.71
CA LEU A 431 32.38 -5.28 13.99
C LEU A 431 33.60 -5.29 13.06
N VAL A 432 34.73 -5.85 13.47
CA VAL A 432 35.91 -6.00 12.62
C VAL A 432 35.60 -6.88 11.42
N GLU A 433 34.96 -8.04 11.63
CA GLU A 433 34.56 -8.91 10.54
C GLU A 433 33.64 -8.21 9.52
N LEU A 434 32.67 -7.42 10.02
CA LEU A 434 31.75 -6.68 9.15
C LEU A 434 32.47 -5.53 8.44
N HIS A 435 33.32 -4.78 9.13
CA HIS A 435 34.16 -3.72 8.57
C HIS A 435 34.99 -4.23 7.38
N ASP A 436 35.78 -5.30 7.61
CA ASP A 436 36.68 -5.86 6.58
C ASP A 436 35.91 -6.36 5.36
N PHE A 437 34.74 -7.00 5.60
CA PHE A 437 33.87 -7.42 4.52
C PHE A 437 33.35 -6.21 3.73
N MET A 438 32.80 -5.19 4.40
CA MET A 438 32.24 -4.00 3.72
C MET A 438 33.32 -3.23 2.98
N LYS A 439 34.52 -3.05 3.59
CA LYS A 439 35.64 -2.34 2.97
C LYS A 439 36.09 -2.99 1.68
N LYS A 440 36.01 -4.32 1.59
CA LYS A 440 36.34 -5.09 0.40
C LYS A 440 35.22 -5.08 -0.65
N THR A 441 33.95 -5.17 -0.20
CA THR A 441 32.81 -5.48 -1.07
C THR A 441 32.12 -4.21 -1.59
N LEU A 442 31.93 -3.17 -0.77
CA LEU A 442 31.19 -1.97 -1.19
C LEU A 442 31.75 -1.28 -2.44
N PRO A 443 33.10 -1.16 -2.66
CA PRO A 443 33.62 -0.51 -3.86
C PRO A 443 33.35 -1.25 -5.17
N SER A 444 33.11 -2.55 -5.11
CA SER A 444 32.87 -3.42 -6.28
C SER A 444 31.41 -3.80 -6.49
N LEU A 445 30.50 -3.29 -5.66
CA LEU A 445 29.09 -3.59 -5.78
C LEU A 445 28.47 -3.07 -7.07
N SER A 446 27.67 -3.92 -7.68
CA SER A 446 26.85 -3.57 -8.82
C SER A 446 25.46 -4.20 -8.68
N THR A 447 24.48 -3.72 -9.42
CA THR A 447 23.15 -4.33 -9.49
C THR A 447 23.19 -5.75 -10.04
N ALA A 448 24.19 -6.07 -10.86
CA ALA A 448 24.37 -7.40 -11.43
C ALA A 448 24.86 -8.44 -10.41
N ASP A 449 25.49 -8.01 -9.31
CA ASP A 449 26.04 -8.92 -8.30
C ASP A 449 25.95 -8.33 -6.88
N ILE A 450 24.79 -8.48 -6.24
CA ILE A 450 24.55 -8.20 -4.82
C ILE A 450 24.66 -9.46 -3.95
N HIS A 451 24.89 -10.63 -4.56
CA HIS A 451 24.95 -11.92 -3.88
C HIS A 451 25.92 -11.98 -2.68
N PRO A 452 27.14 -11.43 -2.77
CA PRO A 452 28.08 -11.44 -1.65
C PRO A 452 27.54 -10.75 -0.37
N LEU A 453 26.70 -9.71 -0.53
CA LEU A 453 26.05 -9.05 0.62
C LEU A 453 25.05 -9.97 1.29
N ILE A 454 24.27 -10.68 0.49
CA ILE A 454 23.22 -11.60 0.96
C ILE A 454 23.83 -12.79 1.69
N GLU A 455 24.87 -13.40 1.13
CA GLU A 455 25.59 -14.49 1.79
C GLU A 455 26.15 -14.05 3.14
N ARG A 456 26.80 -12.89 3.18
CA ARG A 456 27.37 -12.36 4.41
C ARG A 456 26.31 -12.06 5.46
N TYR A 457 25.18 -11.49 5.06
CA TYR A 457 24.03 -11.28 5.96
C TYR A 457 23.53 -12.59 6.55
N CYS A 458 23.35 -13.62 5.73
CA CYS A 458 22.91 -14.93 6.17
C CYS A 458 23.91 -15.57 7.17
N GLU A 459 25.21 -15.44 6.93
CA GLU A 459 26.25 -15.92 7.85
C GLU A 459 26.19 -15.20 9.22
N ILE A 460 26.08 -13.87 9.20
CA ILE A 460 25.97 -13.05 10.43
C ILE A 460 24.72 -13.45 11.21
N GLN A 461 23.56 -13.58 10.55
CA GLN A 461 22.31 -13.96 11.19
C GLN A 461 22.39 -15.38 11.77
N LYS A 462 22.96 -16.34 11.03
CA LYS A 462 23.16 -17.71 11.50
C LYS A 462 24.05 -17.75 12.74
N LYS A 463 25.22 -17.07 12.72
CA LYS A 463 26.11 -16.96 13.89
C LYS A 463 25.39 -16.31 15.08
N SER A 464 24.59 -15.27 14.86
CA SER A 464 23.80 -14.59 15.90
C SER A 464 22.75 -15.51 16.53
N ILE A 465 22.09 -16.34 15.72
CA ILE A 465 21.10 -17.32 16.20
C ILE A 465 21.81 -18.46 16.95
N GLU A 466 22.91 -18.97 16.45
CA GLU A 466 23.68 -20.07 17.06
C GLU A 466 24.28 -19.68 18.41
N ASN A 467 24.78 -18.48 18.54
CA ASN A 467 25.40 -17.94 19.77
C ASN A 467 24.37 -17.31 20.73
N GLY A 468 23.12 -17.16 20.31
CA GLY A 468 22.07 -16.54 21.11
C GLY A 468 21.68 -17.40 22.32
N ASN A 469 21.46 -16.73 23.48
CA ASN A 469 21.06 -17.41 24.72
C ASN A 469 19.54 -17.65 24.73
N TYR A 470 19.06 -18.71 24.08
CA TYR A 470 17.65 -19.07 24.02
C TYR A 470 17.24 -19.98 25.16
N LYS A 471 16.18 -19.63 25.89
CA LYS A 471 15.62 -20.45 26.98
C LYS A 471 15.05 -21.79 26.50
N LYS A 472 14.72 -21.92 25.21
CA LYS A 472 14.19 -23.14 24.58
C LYS A 472 14.88 -23.38 23.22
N GLU A 473 15.35 -24.60 22.98
CA GLU A 473 15.96 -25.01 21.70
C GLU A 473 14.97 -24.88 20.52
N GLU A 474 13.66 -25.13 20.77
CA GLU A 474 12.61 -24.91 19.78
C GLU A 474 12.59 -23.50 19.20
N THR A 475 12.84 -22.46 20.03
CA THR A 475 12.90 -21.06 19.59
C THR A 475 14.09 -20.82 18.66
N ARG A 476 15.22 -21.47 18.93
CA ARG A 476 16.42 -21.41 18.07
C ARG A 476 16.16 -22.05 16.72
N GLN A 477 15.56 -23.25 16.71
CA GLN A 477 15.20 -23.97 15.48
C GLN A 477 14.17 -23.21 14.63
N GLN A 478 13.17 -22.57 15.27
CA GLN A 478 12.22 -21.70 14.56
C GLN A 478 12.92 -20.54 13.87
N LYS A 479 13.87 -19.87 14.52
CA LYS A 479 14.60 -18.75 13.91
C LYS A 479 15.47 -19.20 12.73
N LEU A 480 16.09 -20.37 12.82
CA LEU A 480 16.86 -20.95 11.69
C LEU A 480 15.96 -21.29 10.50
N LYS A 481 14.76 -21.82 10.75
CA LYS A 481 13.76 -22.04 9.69
C LYS A 481 13.32 -20.73 9.03
N VAL A 482 13.07 -19.68 9.81
CA VAL A 482 12.72 -18.35 9.26
C VAL A 482 13.86 -17.80 8.40
N LEU A 483 15.12 -17.93 8.82
CA LEU A 483 16.26 -17.51 8.02
C LEU A 483 16.36 -18.28 6.68
N GLN A 484 15.92 -19.54 6.68
CA GLN A 484 15.89 -20.34 5.45
C GLN A 484 14.81 -19.87 4.48
N LEU A 485 13.65 -19.44 4.99
CA LEU A 485 12.59 -18.82 4.17
C LEU A 485 13.05 -17.48 3.53
N TYR A 486 13.86 -16.70 4.23
CA TYR A 486 14.39 -15.46 3.69
C TYR A 486 15.28 -15.64 2.44
N LYS A 487 15.80 -16.84 2.19
CA LYS A 487 16.61 -17.11 0.99
C LYS A 487 15.81 -16.97 -0.30
N GLU A 488 14.53 -17.32 -0.28
CA GLU A 488 13.64 -17.14 -1.44
C GLU A 488 13.43 -15.64 -1.71
N ASP A 489 13.17 -14.84 -0.67
CA ASP A 489 13.05 -13.39 -0.81
C ASP A 489 14.35 -12.74 -1.32
N PHE A 490 15.52 -13.26 -0.94
CA PHE A 490 16.80 -12.74 -1.41
C PHE A 490 17.07 -13.07 -2.88
N GLN A 491 16.64 -14.23 -3.38
CA GLN A 491 16.73 -14.55 -4.81
C GLN A 491 15.90 -13.56 -5.64
N VAL A 492 14.69 -13.27 -5.16
CA VAL A 492 13.81 -12.26 -5.75
C VAL A 492 14.48 -10.87 -5.74
N LEU A 493 15.14 -10.48 -4.64
CA LEU A 493 15.86 -9.20 -4.54
C LEU A 493 17.01 -9.11 -5.59
N GLU A 494 17.75 -10.18 -5.78
CA GLU A 494 18.83 -10.25 -6.78
C GLU A 494 18.31 -10.06 -8.21
N GLU A 495 17.22 -10.76 -8.56
CA GLU A 495 16.63 -10.64 -9.90
C GLU A 495 16.10 -9.23 -10.16
N ILE A 496 15.46 -8.60 -9.17
CA ILE A 496 15.01 -7.21 -9.31
C ILE A 496 16.19 -6.26 -9.49
N ALA A 497 17.26 -6.41 -8.69
CA ALA A 497 18.43 -5.54 -8.79
C ALA A 497 19.05 -5.58 -10.19
N LYS A 498 19.15 -6.77 -10.81
CA LYS A 498 19.68 -6.96 -12.17
C LYS A 498 18.91 -6.21 -13.26
N MET A 499 17.63 -5.84 -13.01
CA MET A 499 16.81 -5.09 -13.97
C MET A 499 17.23 -3.63 -14.10
N TYR A 500 18.09 -3.12 -13.21
CA TYR A 500 18.49 -1.72 -13.17
C TYR A 500 19.97 -1.55 -13.52
N PRO A 501 20.32 -0.53 -14.33
CA PRO A 501 21.71 -0.30 -14.76
C PRO A 501 22.64 0.05 -13.60
N THR A 502 22.13 0.73 -12.57
CA THR A 502 22.94 1.24 -11.45
C THR A 502 22.23 1.09 -10.10
N ILE A 503 23.03 0.98 -9.01
CA ILE A 503 22.49 0.93 -7.65
C ILE A 503 21.63 2.16 -7.30
N PRO A 504 22.00 3.41 -7.64
CA PRO A 504 21.14 4.56 -7.42
C PRO A 504 19.77 4.45 -8.09
N GLU A 505 19.71 4.01 -9.35
CA GLU A 505 18.45 3.82 -10.06
C GLU A 505 17.62 2.70 -9.43
N PHE A 506 18.24 1.61 -9.01
CA PHE A 506 17.59 0.56 -8.26
C PHE A 506 17.02 1.06 -6.94
N LEU A 507 17.79 1.81 -6.14
CA LEU A 507 17.31 2.39 -4.88
C LEU A 507 16.16 3.37 -5.10
N ASP A 508 16.24 4.20 -6.13
CA ASP A 508 15.16 5.13 -6.49
C ASP A 508 13.87 4.39 -6.87
N SER A 509 13.98 3.27 -7.58
CA SER A 509 12.82 2.45 -7.96
C SER A 509 12.11 1.83 -6.76
N THR A 510 12.83 1.56 -5.68
CA THR A 510 12.24 0.98 -4.45
C THR A 510 11.44 1.99 -3.64
N ILE A 511 11.55 3.28 -3.96
CA ILE A 511 10.74 4.34 -3.34
C ILE A 511 9.25 4.14 -3.65
N ASP A 512 8.93 3.65 -4.83
CA ASP A 512 7.57 3.43 -5.31
C ASP A 512 7.12 1.96 -5.23
N ASN A 513 7.29 1.34 -4.12
CA ASN A 513 7.05 -0.07 -3.75
C ASN A 513 5.76 -0.72 -4.28
N THR A 514 5.62 -0.84 -5.59
CA THR A 514 4.54 -1.60 -6.23
C THR A 514 5.06 -2.69 -7.17
N VAL A 515 6.37 -3.00 -7.12
CA VAL A 515 6.87 -4.15 -7.91
C VAL A 515 6.42 -5.43 -7.21
N THR A 516 5.33 -5.96 -7.67
CA THR A 516 4.97 -7.35 -7.44
C THR A 516 5.93 -8.19 -8.27
N THR A 517 6.89 -8.80 -7.62
CA THR A 517 7.98 -9.56 -8.25
C THR A 517 7.59 -10.97 -8.65
N GLU A 518 6.37 -11.36 -8.36
CA GLU A 518 5.86 -12.65 -8.79
C GLU A 518 4.85 -12.43 -9.90
N ASN A 519 5.06 -13.13 -10.99
CA ASN A 519 4.10 -13.19 -12.06
C ASN A 519 2.83 -13.85 -11.49
N PRO A 520 1.68 -13.15 -11.35
CA PRO A 520 0.48 -13.74 -10.74
C PRO A 520 -0.20 -14.74 -11.67
N GLU A 521 0.35 -14.93 -12.86
CA GLU A 521 -0.11 -15.93 -13.80
C GLU A 521 -0.02 -17.32 -13.16
N ASP A 522 -1.11 -18.08 -13.20
CA ASP A 522 -1.30 -19.40 -12.59
C ASP A 522 -1.46 -19.42 -11.04
N CYS A 523 -1.81 -18.32 -10.40
CA CYS A 523 -2.01 -18.26 -8.94
C CYS A 523 -3.36 -17.65 -8.56
N VAL A 524 -4.07 -18.28 -7.62
CA VAL A 524 -5.25 -17.66 -6.98
C VAL A 524 -4.82 -16.44 -6.18
N VAL A 525 -5.59 -15.36 -6.24
CA VAL A 525 -5.24 -14.10 -5.59
C VAL A 525 -5.89 -13.99 -4.21
N LEU A 526 -5.10 -13.81 -3.17
CA LEU A 526 -5.57 -13.44 -1.83
C LEU A 526 -5.22 -11.98 -1.59
N SER A 527 -6.18 -11.15 -1.18
CA SER A 527 -5.90 -9.73 -1.02
C SER A 527 -6.74 -9.07 0.07
N THR A 528 -6.20 -8.01 0.67
CA THR A 528 -7.07 -7.07 1.37
C THR A 528 -7.78 -6.18 0.37
N VAL A 529 -8.98 -5.69 0.71
CA VAL A 529 -9.76 -4.81 -0.19
C VAL A 529 -8.95 -3.60 -0.64
N HIS A 530 -8.18 -2.98 0.25
CA HIS A 530 -7.33 -1.83 -0.09
C HIS A 530 -6.25 -2.16 -1.13
N SER A 531 -5.70 -3.36 -1.06
CA SER A 531 -4.64 -3.80 -1.99
C SER A 531 -5.19 -4.29 -3.33
N SER A 532 -6.47 -4.65 -3.39
CA SER A 532 -7.15 -5.06 -4.63
C SER A 532 -7.63 -3.88 -5.48
N LYS A 533 -7.52 -2.63 -4.98
CA LYS A 533 -7.93 -1.45 -5.74
C LYS A 533 -7.15 -1.36 -7.05
N GLY A 534 -7.87 -1.19 -8.15
CA GLY A 534 -7.30 -1.19 -9.51
C GLY A 534 -7.27 -2.56 -10.18
N LEU A 535 -7.44 -3.66 -9.43
CA LEU A 535 -7.54 -5.01 -9.97
C LEU A 535 -9.00 -5.39 -10.29
N GLU A 536 -9.18 -6.46 -11.06
CA GLU A 536 -10.48 -7.02 -11.42
C GLU A 536 -10.34 -8.51 -11.73
N PHE A 537 -11.36 -9.31 -11.39
CA PHE A 537 -11.32 -10.77 -11.43
C PHE A 537 -12.64 -11.33 -11.93
N GLU A 538 -12.63 -12.50 -12.56
CA GLU A 538 -13.86 -13.19 -12.96
C GLU A 538 -14.70 -13.55 -11.74
N SER A 539 -14.07 -14.14 -10.72
CA SER A 539 -14.74 -14.56 -9.49
C SER A 539 -14.12 -13.88 -8.27
N VAL A 540 -14.96 -13.33 -7.41
CA VAL A 540 -14.55 -12.66 -6.17
C VAL A 540 -15.31 -13.23 -4.97
N PHE A 541 -14.54 -13.63 -3.95
CA PHE A 541 -15.03 -14.06 -2.65
C PHE A 541 -14.74 -12.98 -1.62
N ILE A 542 -15.75 -12.47 -0.93
CA ILE A 542 -15.57 -11.45 0.12
C ILE A 542 -15.85 -12.11 1.48
N MET A 543 -14.82 -12.19 2.32
CA MET A 543 -14.90 -12.84 3.63
C MET A 543 -15.43 -11.92 4.72
N ASP A 544 -16.03 -12.55 5.75
CA ASP A 544 -16.44 -11.91 6.99
C ASP A 544 -17.39 -10.71 6.80
N CYS A 545 -18.34 -10.78 5.87
CA CYS A 545 -19.33 -9.72 5.63
C CYS A 545 -20.40 -9.67 6.72
N ILE A 546 -19.97 -9.42 7.94
CA ILE A 546 -20.75 -9.34 9.15
C ILE A 546 -20.44 -8.07 9.93
N ASP A 547 -21.42 -7.58 10.67
CA ASP A 547 -21.25 -6.39 11.51
C ASP A 547 -20.12 -6.56 12.55
N GLU A 548 -19.41 -5.47 12.83
CA GLU A 548 -18.19 -5.39 13.65
C GLU A 548 -16.94 -6.05 13.06
N VAL A 549 -17.01 -6.62 11.83
CA VAL A 549 -15.84 -7.15 11.11
C VAL A 549 -15.72 -6.48 9.74
N PHE A 550 -16.78 -6.48 8.96
CA PHE A 550 -16.88 -5.72 7.72
C PHE A 550 -18.32 -5.22 7.54
N PRO A 551 -18.65 -4.04 8.03
CA PRO A 551 -17.78 -2.95 8.51
C PRO A 551 -17.08 -3.24 9.83
N THR A 552 -15.87 -2.72 9.98
CA THR A 552 -15.24 -2.63 11.29
C THR A 552 -15.97 -1.53 12.06
N THR A 553 -16.62 -1.84 13.18
CA THR A 553 -17.10 -0.81 14.08
C THR A 553 -15.91 -0.12 14.75
N THR A 554 -15.32 0.79 14.04
CA THR A 554 -14.59 1.88 14.65
C THR A 554 -15.54 3.07 14.66
N VAL A 555 -16.27 3.22 15.76
CA VAL A 555 -16.59 4.58 16.17
C VAL A 555 -15.25 5.28 16.30
N ASP A 556 -15.07 6.43 15.65
CA ASP A 556 -13.98 7.30 16.05
C ASP A 556 -14.17 7.56 17.56
N GLU A 557 -13.12 7.96 18.25
CA GLU A 557 -13.16 8.16 19.71
C GLU A 557 -14.19 9.22 20.15
N ILE A 558 -14.92 9.84 19.23
CA ILE A 558 -15.99 10.84 19.40
C ILE A 558 -17.38 10.21 19.20
N GLY A 559 -17.47 8.92 18.82
CA GLY A 559 -18.75 8.22 18.62
C GLY A 559 -19.40 8.46 17.27
N THR A 560 -18.67 9.03 16.29
CA THR A 560 -19.16 9.16 14.92
C THR A 560 -18.87 7.88 14.16
N PRO A 561 -19.90 7.20 13.61
CA PRO A 561 -19.66 6.04 12.77
C PRO A 561 -18.75 6.40 11.59
N THR A 562 -17.65 5.67 11.43
CA THR A 562 -16.80 5.78 10.24
C THR A 562 -17.37 4.97 9.07
N ASP A 563 -18.65 4.73 9.07
CA ASP A 563 -19.36 3.85 8.14
C ASP A 563 -19.20 4.26 6.69
N GLU A 564 -19.10 5.55 6.40
CA GLU A 564 -18.91 6.02 5.01
C GLU A 564 -17.61 5.49 4.38
N SER A 565 -16.52 5.43 5.12
CA SER A 565 -15.28 4.87 4.57
C SER A 565 -15.33 3.35 4.44
N GLU A 566 -16.03 2.67 5.35
CA GLU A 566 -16.27 1.24 5.32
C GLU A 566 -17.26 0.88 4.18
N LEU A 567 -18.31 1.69 3.98
CA LEU A 567 -19.24 1.53 2.85
C LEU A 567 -18.49 1.61 1.52
N ARG A 568 -17.59 2.60 1.37
CA ARG A 568 -16.74 2.69 0.18
C ARG A 568 -15.81 1.48 0.03
N CYS A 569 -15.30 0.97 1.14
CA CYS A 569 -14.48 -0.24 1.13
C CYS A 569 -15.29 -1.46 0.64
N PHE A 570 -16.51 -1.63 1.14
CA PHE A 570 -17.41 -2.69 0.73
C PHE A 570 -17.79 -2.57 -0.77
N TYR A 571 -18.17 -1.37 -1.22
CA TYR A 571 -18.43 -1.08 -2.63
C TYR A 571 -17.24 -1.44 -3.53
N VAL A 572 -16.02 -1.04 -3.13
CA VAL A 572 -14.81 -1.38 -3.89
C VAL A 572 -14.62 -2.89 -3.94
N ALA A 573 -14.83 -3.63 -2.84
CA ALA A 573 -14.70 -5.09 -2.84
C ALA A 573 -15.65 -5.72 -3.85
N CYS A 574 -16.94 -5.36 -3.81
CA CYS A 574 -17.97 -5.90 -4.72
C CYS A 574 -17.66 -5.57 -6.19
N THR A 575 -17.16 -4.37 -6.47
CA THR A 575 -16.84 -3.93 -7.84
C THR A 575 -15.55 -4.53 -8.41
N ARG A 576 -14.88 -5.44 -7.70
CA ARG A 576 -13.75 -6.21 -8.27
C ARG A 576 -14.21 -7.36 -9.14
N ALA A 577 -15.44 -7.85 -8.94
CA ALA A 577 -16.01 -8.97 -9.67
C ALA A 577 -16.45 -8.56 -11.09
N LYS A 578 -16.16 -9.45 -12.05
CA LYS A 578 -16.69 -9.37 -13.42
C LYS A 578 -17.96 -10.21 -13.56
N SER A 579 -17.89 -11.50 -13.22
CA SER A 579 -18.97 -12.46 -13.49
C SER A 579 -19.58 -13.03 -12.20
N SER A 580 -18.77 -13.41 -11.23
CA SER A 580 -19.24 -14.06 -10.01
C SER A 580 -18.83 -13.30 -8.76
N LEU A 581 -19.79 -13.05 -7.87
CA LEU A 581 -19.56 -12.39 -6.59
C LEU A 581 -20.16 -13.20 -5.47
N TYR A 582 -19.31 -13.74 -4.59
CA TYR A 582 -19.68 -14.47 -3.38
C TYR A 582 -19.41 -13.64 -2.15
N ILE A 583 -20.42 -13.47 -1.30
CA ILE A 583 -20.37 -12.68 -0.08
C ILE A 583 -20.57 -13.62 1.11
N LEU A 584 -19.51 -13.86 1.88
CA LEU A 584 -19.52 -14.88 2.94
C LEU A 584 -19.81 -14.24 4.30
N CYS A 585 -20.72 -14.89 5.03
CA CYS A 585 -21.29 -14.38 6.26
C CYS A 585 -21.30 -15.48 7.34
N PRO A 586 -20.25 -15.58 8.17
CA PRO A 586 -20.22 -16.53 9.28
C PRO A 586 -21.21 -16.08 10.38
N LYS A 587 -22.10 -17.00 10.83
CA LYS A 587 -23.05 -16.74 11.92
C LYS A 587 -22.38 -16.62 13.28
N LYS A 588 -21.13 -17.04 13.43
CA LYS A 588 -20.33 -16.93 14.64
C LYS A 588 -19.02 -16.20 14.39
N LYS A 589 -18.75 -15.20 15.21
CA LYS A 589 -17.47 -14.49 15.22
C LYS A 589 -16.67 -14.82 16.47
N ILE A 590 -15.35 -14.88 16.36
CA ILE A 590 -14.44 -15.09 17.48
C ILE A 590 -14.06 -13.74 18.08
N LYS A 591 -14.34 -13.56 19.38
CA LYS A 591 -13.86 -12.42 20.16
C LYS A 591 -12.73 -12.84 21.09
N ASN A 592 -11.62 -12.13 20.97
CA ASN A 592 -10.44 -12.29 21.82
C ASN A 592 -10.41 -11.19 22.87
N THR A 593 -10.46 -11.58 24.15
CA THR A 593 -10.22 -10.65 25.26
C THR A 593 -8.83 -10.89 25.86
N LEU A 594 -8.36 -10.02 26.73
CA LEU A 594 -7.07 -10.19 27.44
C LEU A 594 -6.99 -11.47 28.29
N LYS A 595 -8.11 -12.14 28.56
CA LYS A 595 -8.16 -13.29 29.46
C LYS A 595 -8.69 -14.57 28.82
N TYR A 596 -9.55 -14.47 27.80
CA TYR A 596 -10.17 -15.64 27.15
C TYR A 596 -10.70 -15.31 25.76
N THR A 597 -10.81 -16.35 24.94
CA THR A 597 -11.45 -16.33 23.62
C THR A 597 -12.83 -16.95 23.72
N TYR A 598 -13.85 -16.31 23.13
CA TYR A 598 -15.21 -16.86 23.07
C TYR A 598 -15.83 -16.57 21.69
N THR A 599 -16.89 -17.31 21.37
CA THR A 599 -17.67 -17.12 20.15
C THR A 599 -18.94 -16.37 20.47
N GLU A 600 -19.35 -15.46 19.60
CA GLU A 600 -20.56 -14.66 19.67
C GLU A 600 -21.32 -14.76 18.33
N SER A 601 -22.65 -14.69 18.38
CA SER A 601 -23.46 -14.60 17.16
C SER A 601 -23.14 -13.31 16.41
N SER A 602 -23.23 -13.34 15.10
CA SER A 602 -23.01 -12.21 14.21
C SER A 602 -24.21 -11.98 13.31
N ASP A 603 -24.47 -10.73 13.00
CA ASP A 603 -25.49 -10.31 12.04
C ASP A 603 -24.82 -9.99 10.70
N LEU A 604 -25.59 -10.11 9.62
CA LEU A 604 -25.19 -9.66 8.30
C LEU A 604 -24.74 -8.19 8.32
N SER A 605 -23.77 -7.87 7.51
CA SER A 605 -23.31 -6.50 7.33
C SER A 605 -24.50 -5.59 6.96
N HIS A 606 -24.69 -4.50 7.70
CA HIS A 606 -25.73 -3.51 7.42
C HIS A 606 -25.54 -2.76 6.07
N PHE A 607 -24.41 -3.00 5.38
CA PHE A 607 -24.21 -2.51 4.01
C PHE A 607 -24.91 -3.36 2.95
N MET A 608 -25.37 -4.57 3.29
CA MET A 608 -26.13 -5.40 2.37
C MET A 608 -27.40 -4.69 1.91
N PRO A 609 -27.72 -4.72 0.57
CA PRO A 609 -28.99 -4.20 0.09
C PRO A 609 -30.18 -5.08 0.52
N GLU A 610 -31.35 -4.83 -0.03
CA GLU A 610 -32.53 -5.67 0.17
C GLU A 610 -32.30 -7.05 -0.46
N ASP A 611 -32.94 -8.10 0.08
CA ASP A 611 -32.78 -9.51 -0.32
C ASP A 611 -33.12 -9.79 -1.81
N SER A 612 -33.86 -8.88 -2.45
CA SER A 612 -34.17 -8.99 -3.89
C SER A 612 -32.97 -8.74 -4.83
N PHE A 613 -31.81 -8.38 -4.30
CA PHE A 613 -30.60 -8.06 -5.09
C PHE A 613 -29.48 -9.11 -4.98
N TYR A 614 -29.74 -10.24 -4.30
CA TYR A 614 -28.79 -11.35 -4.18
C TYR A 614 -29.51 -12.66 -3.89
N ASP A 615 -28.85 -13.77 -4.22
CA ASP A 615 -29.26 -15.12 -3.86
C ASP A 615 -28.67 -15.52 -2.51
N VAL A 616 -29.36 -16.37 -1.75
CA VAL A 616 -28.91 -16.84 -0.44
C VAL A 616 -28.66 -18.33 -0.47
N LEU A 617 -27.44 -18.73 -0.14
CA LEU A 617 -27.06 -20.11 0.15
C LEU A 617 -26.82 -20.28 1.65
N ASP A 618 -27.77 -20.86 2.37
CA ASP A 618 -27.66 -21.09 3.81
C ASP A 618 -27.17 -22.52 4.13
N LEU A 619 -25.90 -22.64 4.49
CA LEU A 619 -25.26 -23.91 4.85
C LEU A 619 -25.30 -24.20 6.37
N THR A 620 -25.97 -23.37 7.16
CA THR A 620 -26.03 -23.52 8.63
C THR A 620 -27.24 -24.34 9.08
N CYS A 621 -28.20 -24.61 8.22
CA CYS A 621 -29.29 -25.53 8.50
C CYS A 621 -28.71 -26.95 8.65
N LYS A 622 -28.83 -27.54 9.85
CA LYS A 622 -28.51 -28.97 10.03
C LYS A 622 -29.36 -29.76 9.05
N ARG A 623 -28.72 -30.59 8.18
CA ARG A 623 -29.43 -31.68 7.54
C ARG A 623 -30.09 -32.46 8.67
N SER A 624 -31.42 -32.63 8.63
CA SER A 624 -32.11 -33.52 9.54
C SER A 624 -31.56 -34.92 9.30
N GLU A 625 -31.28 -35.68 10.35
CA GLU A 625 -30.78 -37.07 10.28
C GLU A 625 -31.73 -38.04 9.53
N ASP A 626 -32.84 -37.54 9.00
CA ASP A 626 -33.87 -38.32 8.29
C ASP A 626 -33.69 -38.35 6.75
N ASP A 627 -32.66 -37.67 6.19
CA ASP A 627 -32.44 -37.65 4.73
C ASP A 627 -31.43 -38.71 4.21
N ASP A 628 -31.08 -39.70 5.05
CA ASP A 628 -30.19 -40.83 4.66
C ASP A 628 -30.83 -41.92 3.75
N VAL A 629 -31.92 -41.62 3.04
CA VAL A 629 -32.63 -42.62 2.16
C VAL A 629 -32.57 -42.25 0.69
N TYR A 630 -31.73 -41.41 0.20
CA TYR A 630 -31.42 -41.38 -1.22
C TYR A 630 -29.90 -41.37 -1.44
N GLN A 631 -29.38 -42.57 -1.64
CA GLN A 631 -28.10 -42.79 -2.32
C GLN A 631 -28.25 -42.41 -3.80
N ASP A 632 -27.19 -41.81 -4.25
CA ASP A 632 -26.79 -41.53 -5.62
C ASP A 632 -27.43 -40.31 -6.31
N ASP A 633 -26.52 -39.45 -6.77
CA ASP A 633 -26.64 -38.45 -7.84
C ASP A 633 -27.13 -37.03 -7.50
N ASP A 634 -26.86 -36.49 -6.31
CA ASP A 634 -26.93 -35.02 -6.14
C ASP A 634 -25.60 -34.46 -5.61
N ASP A 635 -24.73 -34.10 -6.58
CA ASP A 635 -23.63 -33.19 -6.37
C ASP A 635 -24.22 -31.82 -5.91
N PRO A 636 -23.96 -31.32 -4.71
CA PRO A 636 -24.52 -30.04 -4.25
C PRO A 636 -24.06 -28.84 -5.10
N PHE A 637 -23.19 -29.07 -6.07
CA PHE A 637 -22.72 -28.10 -7.07
C PHE A 637 -23.26 -28.37 -8.46
N GLY A 638 -24.05 -29.42 -8.67
CA GLY A 638 -24.48 -29.91 -9.99
C GLY A 638 -25.50 -29.03 -10.70
N ASP A 639 -26.21 -28.16 -10.01
CA ASP A 639 -27.32 -27.39 -10.59
C ASP A 639 -27.03 -25.88 -10.78
N MET A 640 -25.84 -25.40 -10.44
CA MET A 640 -25.46 -24.00 -10.67
C MET A 640 -24.94 -23.72 -12.10
N SER A 641 -24.91 -24.72 -12.99
CA SER A 641 -24.43 -24.55 -14.37
C SER A 641 -25.55 -24.30 -15.39
N LEU A 642 -26.83 -24.14 -14.99
CA LEU A 642 -27.98 -23.94 -15.88
C LEU A 642 -28.92 -22.80 -15.41
N MET A 643 -28.37 -21.72 -14.79
CA MET A 643 -29.14 -20.47 -14.73
C MET A 643 -28.23 -19.28 -14.99
#